data_754754578e39b921ceb9f763bbd64845
#
_entry.id   754754578e39b921ceb9f763bbd64845
#
_cell.length_a   1.000
_cell.length_b   1.000
_cell.length_c   1.000
_cell.angle_alpha   90.00
_cell.angle_beta   90.00
_cell.angle_gamma   90.00
#
_symmetry.space_group_name_H-M   'P 1'
#
loop_
_entity.id
_entity.type
_entity.pdbx_description
1 polymer ?
#
loop_
_entity_poly.entity_id
_entity_poly.type
_entity_poly.pdbx_seq_one_letter_code
_entity_poly.pdbx_strand_id
1 'polypeptide(L)'
;TTSDRPPRAALTHPVSTLEKNVETRVPVVVTNLEGLDLHVEALTSEGVVTRSEAIELPDAPNVAFRYPLPSREWLNGRSGVLFADVETRPATLSYENRLFTQVTPFAVHTKFGHQNTAVWVTDMSTGLPVEGASVFIYKSLPQDALRDREPLSSATTDGAGVALLPGQAELNPLLETQRWASLTHENAEESFFVSVEKDGELALAPLSSDFWVYIEGANNTWIPSYTRTRYGHVRAWGTTAQGVYRLGDTIQYKLYVRDQNNERFVEAPESAYHLQVFDPMDKVVHEEVDLALNDFGAAAGEFRVAESGAVGWYRFQLQSSFHNESWEPLRVLVADFTPAPFRVTTDLDGERYEPGDEIRVATSAKLHSGGPYADADSRVTVNVTPTSVTSENPRAAGFWFGSNYGDTVTLHQSEAPVDAEGVLETVVPVLDQVFPRGRMLIESAVRDDRGKYIAGRAMAEYLGRDRFVGIRQEGWLLKAGEPSEVQAIVVDTQDEVASGADVTLRIQYRETTASRVKGAGNAYITQYNHNWVDVASCAAVSDAEPSRCAFTPEKPGLYQLSASVLDSKGRPYEVSMSRWAAGKGQVLWEETPGHRLDIEPEKKEYRVGDTARFLVRNPFPGAKALVTLERYGVQKHWLETFEESTEVIEVPIGEDHVPGFYLSAVVTSPRVEAPPSEDDLDLGKPAFRMGYVQVPVLDPVKEIVVEVHPEKDLYKPRDKVKVELKARPRLWAGAALPPMELAVAVLDEAVFDLI
;
A
#
# COMPACT_ATOMS: atom_id res chain seq x y z
N THR A 1 4.55 -55.65 8.41
CA THR A 1 3.63 -55.53 7.27
C THR A 1 3.06 -54.14 7.24
N THR A 2 3.41 -53.33 6.23
CA THR A 2 2.76 -52.07 5.96
C THR A 2 1.32 -52.36 5.50
N SER A 3 0.34 -51.68 6.10
CA SER A 3 -1.06 -51.76 5.63
C SER A 3 -1.17 -51.20 4.20
N ASP A 4 -2.15 -51.68 3.45
CA ASP A 4 -2.48 -51.09 2.15
C ASP A 4 -2.82 -49.62 2.28
N ARG A 5 -2.47 -48.85 1.25
CA ARG A 5 -2.87 -47.44 1.17
C ARG A 5 -4.38 -47.35 1.06
N PRO A 6 -5.03 -46.36 1.73
CA PRO A 6 -6.47 -46.18 1.56
C PRO A 6 -6.79 -45.77 0.10
N PRO A 7 -7.96 -46.13 -0.42
CA PRO A 7 -8.44 -45.59 -1.69
C PRO A 7 -8.48 -44.08 -1.66
N ARG A 8 -7.99 -43.40 -2.72
CA ARG A 8 -7.93 -41.94 -2.80
C ARG A 8 -8.00 -41.42 -4.23
N ALA A 9 -8.75 -40.36 -4.44
CA ALA A 9 -8.63 -39.48 -5.59
C ALA A 9 -8.21 -38.07 -5.11
N ALA A 10 -7.45 -37.36 -5.92
CA ALA A 10 -7.12 -35.95 -5.69
C ALA A 10 -7.07 -35.23 -7.03
N LEU A 11 -7.90 -34.20 -7.17
CA LEU A 11 -7.80 -33.21 -8.25
C LEU A 11 -6.66 -32.25 -7.92
N THR A 12 -5.55 -32.35 -8.63
CA THR A 12 -4.39 -31.47 -8.37
C THR A 12 -4.62 -30.04 -8.81
N HIS A 13 -5.52 -29.84 -9.78
CA HIS A 13 -5.92 -28.55 -10.34
C HIS A 13 -7.43 -28.54 -10.55
N PRO A 14 -8.23 -28.40 -9.47
CA PRO A 14 -9.70 -28.45 -9.56
C PRO A 14 -10.26 -27.27 -10.38
N VAL A 15 -9.51 -26.17 -10.48
CA VAL A 15 -9.81 -25.05 -11.38
C VAL A 15 -8.65 -24.87 -12.35
N SER A 16 -8.95 -24.91 -13.65
CA SER A 16 -7.90 -24.81 -14.68
C SER A 16 -8.38 -24.17 -15.99
N THR A 17 -7.42 -23.56 -16.70
CA THR A 17 -7.59 -23.08 -18.06
C THR A 17 -6.58 -23.76 -18.95
N LEU A 18 -7.05 -24.44 -19.98
CA LEU A 18 -6.26 -25.14 -20.98
C LEU A 18 -6.27 -24.38 -22.30
N GLU A 19 -5.12 -24.32 -22.96
CA GLU A 19 -5.00 -23.75 -24.29
C GLU A 19 -5.67 -24.66 -25.33
N LYS A 20 -6.55 -24.13 -26.17
CA LYS A 20 -7.24 -24.91 -27.21
C LYS A 20 -6.30 -25.65 -28.16
N ASN A 21 -5.20 -25.02 -28.53
CA ASN A 21 -4.28 -25.52 -29.57
C ASN A 21 -3.15 -26.38 -29.01
N VAL A 22 -3.18 -26.70 -27.72
CA VAL A 22 -2.13 -27.49 -27.05
C VAL A 22 -2.77 -28.72 -26.45
N GLU A 23 -2.21 -29.89 -26.68
CA GLU A 23 -2.74 -31.16 -26.18
C GLU A 23 -2.38 -31.35 -24.70
N THR A 24 -3.07 -30.61 -23.83
CA THR A 24 -2.96 -30.76 -22.37
C THR A 24 -4.25 -31.34 -21.81
N ARG A 25 -4.17 -32.08 -20.69
CA ARG A 25 -5.30 -32.71 -20.00
C ARG A 25 -5.20 -32.44 -18.51
N VAL A 26 -6.34 -32.45 -17.83
CA VAL A 26 -6.38 -32.34 -16.37
C VAL A 26 -6.14 -33.68 -15.74
N PRO A 27 -5.08 -33.86 -14.92
CA PRO A 27 -4.83 -35.14 -14.26
C PRO A 27 -5.60 -35.25 -12.93
N VAL A 28 -6.14 -36.43 -12.69
CA VAL A 28 -6.58 -36.87 -11.37
C VAL A 28 -5.52 -37.83 -10.82
N VAL A 29 -5.03 -37.60 -9.62
CA VAL A 29 -4.13 -38.51 -8.93
C VAL A 29 -4.98 -39.57 -8.20
N VAL A 30 -4.84 -40.84 -8.55
CA VAL A 30 -5.62 -41.94 -8.03
C VAL A 30 -4.73 -42.96 -7.34
N THR A 31 -5.27 -43.62 -6.30
CA THR A 31 -4.60 -44.70 -5.58
C THR A 31 -5.67 -45.72 -5.14
N ASN A 32 -5.48 -46.99 -5.43
CA ASN A 32 -6.36 -48.12 -5.01
C ASN A 32 -7.84 -47.88 -5.35
N LEU A 33 -8.12 -47.33 -6.52
CA LEU A 33 -9.47 -47.16 -7.05
C LEU A 33 -9.70 -48.10 -8.24
N GLU A 34 -10.90 -48.62 -8.35
CA GLU A 34 -11.34 -49.45 -9.46
C GLU A 34 -11.84 -48.61 -10.64
N GLY A 35 -12.41 -47.43 -10.33
CA GLY A 35 -12.94 -46.52 -11.36
C GLY A 35 -13.34 -45.15 -10.84
N LEU A 36 -13.73 -44.30 -11.79
CA LEU A 36 -14.31 -42.97 -11.57
C LEU A 36 -15.65 -42.91 -12.27
N ASP A 37 -16.67 -42.41 -11.59
CA ASP A 37 -17.96 -42.06 -12.17
C ASP A 37 -18.07 -40.53 -12.26
N LEU A 38 -18.26 -40.03 -13.47
CA LEU A 38 -18.20 -38.62 -13.78
C LEU A 38 -19.55 -38.10 -14.25
N HIS A 39 -19.99 -37.00 -13.69
CA HIS A 39 -21.13 -36.24 -14.19
C HIS A 39 -20.60 -34.91 -14.74
N VAL A 40 -20.70 -34.74 -16.07
CA VAL A 40 -20.06 -33.64 -16.77
C VAL A 40 -21.10 -32.75 -17.45
N GLU A 41 -21.03 -31.47 -17.19
CA GLU A 41 -21.71 -30.41 -17.94
C GLU A 41 -20.70 -29.70 -18.82
N ALA A 42 -20.86 -29.82 -20.14
CA ALA A 42 -20.01 -29.17 -21.14
C ALA A 42 -20.75 -27.99 -21.77
N LEU A 43 -20.21 -26.79 -21.59
CA LEU A 43 -20.75 -25.52 -22.08
C LEU A 43 -19.90 -25.06 -23.27
N THR A 44 -20.54 -24.82 -24.41
CA THR A 44 -19.91 -24.27 -25.63
C THR A 44 -20.76 -23.12 -26.15
N SER A 45 -20.30 -22.41 -27.15
CA SER A 45 -21.08 -21.38 -27.85
C SER A 45 -22.39 -21.90 -28.49
N GLU A 46 -22.55 -23.24 -28.64
CA GLU A 46 -23.77 -23.86 -29.19
C GLU A 46 -24.75 -24.30 -28.08
N GLY A 47 -24.37 -24.16 -26.81
CA GLY A 47 -25.21 -24.52 -25.67
C GLY A 47 -24.54 -25.50 -24.69
N VAL A 48 -25.35 -26.12 -23.86
CA VAL A 48 -24.93 -27.00 -22.74
C VAL A 48 -25.29 -28.44 -23.05
N VAL A 49 -24.32 -29.34 -22.86
CA VAL A 49 -24.51 -30.77 -23.02
C VAL A 49 -24.13 -31.47 -21.68
N THR A 50 -25.04 -32.26 -21.15
CA THR A 50 -24.81 -33.06 -19.92
C THR A 50 -24.48 -34.50 -20.31
N ARG A 51 -23.47 -35.10 -19.66
CA ARG A 51 -23.05 -36.49 -19.84
C ARG A 51 -22.76 -37.13 -18.51
N SER A 52 -22.99 -38.46 -18.43
CA SER A 52 -22.49 -39.30 -17.34
C SER A 52 -21.58 -40.38 -17.97
N GLU A 53 -20.40 -40.53 -17.40
CA GLU A 53 -19.37 -41.44 -17.93
C GLU A 53 -18.74 -42.21 -16.77
N ALA A 54 -18.60 -43.54 -16.94
CA ALA A 54 -17.87 -44.41 -16.02
C ALA A 54 -16.51 -44.76 -16.63
N ILE A 55 -15.44 -44.46 -15.90
CA ILE A 55 -14.06 -44.70 -16.31
C ILE A 55 -13.54 -45.87 -15.44
N GLU A 56 -13.08 -46.95 -16.09
CA GLU A 56 -12.36 -48.02 -15.44
C GLU A 56 -10.86 -47.66 -15.33
N LEU A 57 -10.30 -47.80 -14.14
CA LEU A 57 -8.91 -47.50 -13.89
C LEU A 57 -8.02 -48.75 -13.99
N PRO A 58 -6.74 -48.58 -14.38
CA PRO A 58 -5.78 -49.67 -14.34
C PRO A 58 -5.62 -50.26 -12.92
N ASP A 59 -5.55 -51.59 -12.81
CA ASP A 59 -5.24 -52.23 -11.54
C ASP A 59 -3.77 -52.02 -11.14
N ALA A 60 -3.56 -51.15 -10.18
CA ALA A 60 -2.24 -50.76 -9.69
C ALA A 60 -2.26 -50.62 -8.15
N PRO A 61 -2.23 -51.74 -7.41
CA PRO A 61 -2.39 -51.77 -5.96
C PRO A 61 -1.23 -51.01 -5.28
N ASN A 62 -1.59 -50.08 -4.39
CA ASN A 62 -0.68 -49.25 -3.59
C ASN A 62 0.22 -48.28 -4.41
N VAL A 63 -0.08 -48.09 -5.69
CA VAL A 63 0.61 -47.14 -6.57
C VAL A 63 -0.28 -45.91 -6.78
N ALA A 64 0.28 -44.74 -6.53
CA ALA A 64 -0.36 -43.49 -6.93
C ALA A 64 0.05 -43.17 -8.37
N PHE A 65 -0.91 -42.96 -9.25
CA PHE A 65 -0.64 -42.55 -10.64
C PHE A 65 -1.59 -41.41 -11.08
N ARG A 66 -1.21 -40.72 -12.14
CA ARG A 66 -2.01 -39.65 -12.75
C ARG A 66 -2.86 -40.22 -13.87
N TYR A 67 -4.16 -40.04 -13.79
CA TYR A 67 -5.09 -40.39 -14.87
C TYR A 67 -5.53 -39.10 -15.57
N PRO A 68 -5.31 -38.96 -16.89
CA PRO A 68 -5.70 -37.77 -17.65
C PRO A 68 -7.20 -37.82 -17.97
N LEU A 69 -7.96 -36.82 -17.51
CA LEU A 69 -9.37 -36.69 -17.84
C LEU A 69 -9.57 -36.30 -19.32
N PRO A 70 -10.57 -36.87 -20.03
CA PRO A 70 -10.82 -36.63 -21.46
C PRO A 70 -11.58 -35.30 -21.70
N SER A 71 -11.06 -34.18 -21.19
CA SER A 71 -11.72 -32.86 -21.21
C SER A 71 -12.00 -32.36 -22.64
N ARG A 72 -11.13 -32.67 -23.60
CA ARG A 72 -11.31 -32.25 -24.99
C ARG A 72 -12.37 -33.07 -25.73
N GLU A 73 -12.44 -34.35 -25.44
CA GLU A 73 -13.42 -35.27 -25.95
C GLU A 73 -14.83 -34.85 -25.50
N TRP A 74 -14.95 -34.37 -24.26
CA TRP A 74 -16.23 -33.89 -23.73
C TRP A 74 -16.70 -32.59 -24.43
N LEU A 75 -15.78 -31.77 -24.89
CA LEU A 75 -16.06 -30.55 -25.70
C LEU A 75 -16.13 -30.83 -27.19
N ASN A 76 -15.98 -32.08 -27.65
CA ASN A 76 -15.92 -32.46 -29.07
C ASN A 76 -14.85 -31.66 -29.85
N GLY A 77 -13.70 -31.38 -29.22
CA GLY A 77 -12.59 -30.59 -29.79
C GLY A 77 -12.84 -29.08 -29.94
N ARG A 78 -13.93 -28.57 -29.38
CA ARG A 78 -14.27 -27.12 -29.38
C ARG A 78 -13.70 -26.42 -28.15
N SER A 79 -13.72 -25.10 -28.17
CA SER A 79 -13.56 -24.34 -26.93
C SER A 79 -14.84 -24.39 -26.11
N GLY A 80 -14.69 -24.26 -24.80
CA GLY A 80 -15.81 -24.29 -23.88
C GLY A 80 -15.37 -24.49 -22.45
N VAL A 81 -16.36 -24.69 -21.59
CA VAL A 81 -16.19 -24.84 -20.15
C VAL A 81 -16.79 -26.14 -19.69
N LEU A 82 -16.12 -26.79 -18.79
CA LEU A 82 -16.51 -28.05 -18.18
C LEU A 82 -16.72 -27.86 -16.69
N PHE A 83 -17.86 -28.31 -16.19
CA PHE A 83 -18.09 -28.62 -14.79
C PHE A 83 -18.20 -30.15 -14.68
N ALA A 84 -17.46 -30.76 -13.77
CA ALA A 84 -17.52 -32.18 -13.57
C ALA A 84 -17.53 -32.52 -12.08
N ASP A 85 -18.50 -33.34 -11.69
CA ASP A 85 -18.49 -34.01 -10.39
C ASP A 85 -17.80 -35.37 -10.57
N VAL A 86 -16.84 -35.69 -9.70
CA VAL A 86 -16.00 -36.89 -9.76
C VAL A 86 -16.31 -37.75 -8.54
N GLU A 87 -16.99 -38.85 -8.77
CA GLU A 87 -17.22 -39.90 -7.76
C GLU A 87 -16.23 -41.05 -7.94
N THR A 88 -15.90 -41.74 -6.86
CA THR A 88 -14.89 -42.79 -6.89
C THR A 88 -15.48 -44.17 -6.59
N ARG A 89 -14.92 -45.21 -7.19
CA ARG A 89 -15.21 -46.64 -6.88
C ARG A 89 -13.94 -47.29 -6.33
N PRO A 90 -13.89 -47.79 -5.07
CA PRO A 90 -14.90 -47.56 -4.00
C PRO A 90 -15.01 -46.07 -3.62
N ALA A 91 -16.17 -45.71 -3.05
CA ALA A 91 -16.41 -44.34 -2.64
C ALA A 91 -15.40 -43.88 -1.58
N THR A 92 -14.78 -42.69 -1.80
CA THR A 92 -13.87 -42.06 -0.86
C THR A 92 -14.51 -40.82 -0.28
N LEU A 93 -14.18 -40.51 0.98
CA LEU A 93 -14.57 -39.23 1.61
C LEU A 93 -13.66 -38.13 1.07
N SER A 94 -13.86 -37.65 -0.15
CA SER A 94 -13.17 -36.49 -0.69
C SER A 94 -14.09 -35.28 -0.63
N TYR A 95 -13.61 -34.17 -0.04
CA TYR A 95 -14.35 -32.90 0.01
C TYR A 95 -14.19 -32.07 -1.27
N GLU A 96 -13.24 -32.43 -2.14
CA GLU A 96 -12.93 -31.73 -3.38
C GLU A 96 -13.10 -32.68 -4.56
N ASN A 97 -14.34 -32.95 -4.90
CA ASN A 97 -14.71 -33.85 -6.00
C ASN A 97 -15.22 -33.09 -7.24
N ARG A 98 -15.18 -31.78 -7.22
CA ARG A 98 -15.70 -30.94 -8.28
C ARG A 98 -14.58 -30.30 -9.10
N LEU A 99 -14.71 -30.34 -10.42
CA LEU A 99 -13.77 -29.78 -11.39
C LEU A 99 -14.42 -28.64 -12.18
N PHE A 100 -13.71 -27.53 -12.31
CA PHE A 100 -13.95 -26.50 -13.31
C PHE A 100 -12.76 -26.45 -14.27
N THR A 101 -12.99 -26.69 -15.55
CA THR A 101 -11.94 -26.59 -16.58
C THR A 101 -12.48 -25.88 -17.78
N GLN A 102 -11.76 -24.88 -18.29
CA GLN A 102 -12.07 -24.31 -19.59
C GLN A 102 -10.95 -24.62 -20.60
N VAL A 103 -11.37 -24.88 -21.86
CA VAL A 103 -10.48 -25.01 -23.01
C VAL A 103 -10.77 -23.84 -23.94
N THR A 104 -9.81 -22.93 -24.12
CA THR A 104 -10.05 -21.69 -24.84
C THR A 104 -8.78 -21.17 -25.53
N PRO A 105 -8.87 -20.45 -26.66
CA PRO A 105 -7.74 -19.73 -27.21
C PRO A 105 -7.51 -18.37 -26.53
N PHE A 106 -8.44 -17.90 -25.67
CA PHE A 106 -8.43 -16.54 -25.12
C PHE A 106 -7.87 -16.47 -23.70
N ALA A 107 -7.00 -15.51 -23.45
CA ALA A 107 -6.70 -15.02 -22.12
C ALA A 107 -7.60 -13.81 -21.83
N VAL A 108 -8.36 -13.86 -20.74
CA VAL A 108 -9.33 -12.83 -20.38
C VAL A 108 -8.92 -12.24 -19.04
N HIS A 109 -8.69 -10.92 -19.04
CA HIS A 109 -8.41 -10.15 -17.81
C HIS A 109 -9.56 -9.18 -17.55
N THR A 110 -10.18 -9.27 -16.41
CA THR A 110 -11.33 -8.44 -16.03
C THR A 110 -10.98 -7.53 -14.85
N LYS A 111 -11.23 -6.24 -15.02
CA LYS A 111 -11.17 -5.22 -13.97
C LYS A 111 -12.59 -4.77 -13.67
N PHE A 112 -13.17 -5.31 -12.61
CA PHE A 112 -14.57 -5.07 -12.24
C PHE A 112 -14.65 -3.90 -11.26
N GLY A 113 -14.82 -2.69 -11.78
CA GLY A 113 -14.86 -1.46 -11.01
C GLY A 113 -16.25 -1.07 -10.54
N HIS A 114 -16.31 -0.01 -9.73
CA HIS A 114 -17.58 0.56 -9.28
C HIS A 114 -18.33 1.25 -10.43
N GLN A 115 -17.64 2.04 -11.24
CA GLN A 115 -18.26 2.85 -12.29
C GLN A 115 -18.25 2.17 -13.66
N ASN A 116 -17.23 1.40 -13.96
CA ASN A 116 -17.17 0.60 -15.18
C ASN A 116 -16.39 -0.70 -14.95
N THR A 117 -16.56 -1.62 -15.87
CA THR A 117 -15.84 -2.87 -15.97
C THR A 117 -15.04 -2.87 -17.26
N ALA A 118 -13.73 -3.12 -17.18
CA ALA A 118 -12.88 -3.29 -18.35
C ALA A 118 -12.52 -4.76 -18.53
N VAL A 119 -12.73 -5.29 -19.71
CA VAL A 119 -12.38 -6.67 -20.08
C VAL A 119 -11.37 -6.62 -21.21
N TRP A 120 -10.17 -7.16 -20.97
CA TRP A 120 -9.11 -7.28 -21.97
C TRP A 120 -8.98 -8.70 -22.43
N VAL A 121 -9.04 -8.89 -23.75
CA VAL A 121 -8.99 -10.20 -24.40
C VAL A 121 -7.77 -10.28 -25.30
N THR A 122 -6.92 -11.28 -25.04
CA THR A 122 -5.76 -11.58 -25.91
C THR A 122 -5.78 -13.05 -26.32
N ASP A 123 -5.17 -13.36 -27.46
CA ASP A 123 -4.96 -14.72 -27.93
C ASP A 123 -3.75 -15.36 -27.21
N MET A 124 -3.93 -16.51 -26.59
CA MET A 124 -2.89 -17.17 -25.79
C MET A 124 -1.69 -17.63 -26.61
N SER A 125 -1.89 -17.93 -27.90
CA SER A 125 -0.81 -18.44 -28.76
C SER A 125 0.07 -17.31 -29.32
N THR A 126 -0.50 -16.11 -29.51
CA THR A 126 0.19 -14.98 -30.13
C THR A 126 0.46 -13.82 -29.15
N GLY A 127 -0.28 -13.74 -28.04
CA GLY A 127 -0.24 -12.61 -27.12
C GLY A 127 -0.88 -11.33 -27.69
N LEU A 128 -1.47 -11.40 -28.89
CA LEU A 128 -2.06 -10.24 -29.55
C LEU A 128 -3.49 -9.98 -29.04
N PRO A 129 -3.94 -8.70 -29.06
CA PRO A 129 -5.31 -8.35 -28.70
C PRO A 129 -6.31 -8.98 -29.68
N VAL A 130 -7.47 -9.35 -29.16
CA VAL A 130 -8.58 -9.89 -29.93
C VAL A 130 -9.63 -8.80 -30.15
N GLU A 131 -9.62 -8.17 -31.33
CA GLU A 131 -10.62 -7.19 -31.73
C GLU A 131 -11.94 -7.86 -32.14
N GLY A 132 -13.09 -7.23 -31.88
CA GLY A 132 -14.40 -7.69 -32.32
C GLY A 132 -14.95 -8.91 -31.57
N ALA A 133 -14.41 -9.26 -30.41
CA ALA A 133 -15.00 -10.27 -29.54
C ALA A 133 -16.23 -9.72 -28.81
N SER A 134 -17.31 -10.47 -28.76
CA SER A 134 -18.48 -10.16 -27.96
C SER A 134 -18.23 -10.47 -26.51
N VAL A 135 -18.47 -9.52 -25.62
CA VAL A 135 -18.27 -9.63 -24.18
C VAL A 135 -19.61 -9.42 -23.49
N PHE A 136 -19.96 -10.33 -22.59
CA PHE A 136 -21.24 -10.32 -21.88
C PHE A 136 -20.97 -10.39 -20.37
N ILE A 137 -21.77 -9.69 -19.58
CA ILE A 137 -21.78 -9.81 -18.11
C ILE A 137 -23.09 -10.43 -17.66
N TYR A 138 -23.00 -11.45 -16.81
CA TYR A 138 -24.13 -12.14 -16.18
C TYR A 138 -24.02 -12.09 -14.65
N LYS A 139 -25.17 -12.22 -13.96
CA LYS A 139 -25.24 -12.53 -12.53
C LYS A 139 -26.11 -13.78 -12.39
N SER A 140 -25.49 -14.94 -12.39
CA SER A 140 -26.13 -16.25 -12.27
C SER A 140 -25.09 -17.34 -12.07
N LEU A 141 -25.53 -18.60 -12.03
CA LEU A 141 -24.62 -19.72 -12.27
C LEU A 141 -24.23 -19.76 -13.76
N PRO A 142 -22.95 -20.00 -14.12
CA PRO A 142 -22.52 -19.98 -15.54
C PRO A 142 -23.31 -20.91 -16.44
N GLN A 143 -23.61 -22.14 -15.98
CA GLN A 143 -24.38 -23.12 -16.74
C GLN A 143 -25.83 -22.66 -17.02
N ASP A 144 -26.46 -21.92 -16.11
CA ASP A 144 -27.82 -21.43 -16.25
C ASP A 144 -27.88 -20.23 -17.22
N ALA A 145 -26.91 -19.33 -17.13
CA ALA A 145 -26.84 -18.14 -17.98
C ALA A 145 -26.70 -18.49 -19.46
N LEU A 146 -25.85 -19.46 -19.78
CA LEU A 146 -25.61 -19.90 -21.15
C LEU A 146 -26.74 -20.77 -21.75
N ARG A 147 -27.73 -21.15 -20.93
CA ARG A 147 -28.92 -21.86 -21.40
C ARG A 147 -30.05 -20.92 -21.80
N ASP A 148 -30.44 -20.01 -20.92
CA ASP A 148 -31.74 -19.33 -21.02
C ASP A 148 -31.77 -17.87 -20.48
N ARG A 149 -30.67 -17.28 -20.05
CA ARG A 149 -30.69 -15.93 -19.46
C ARG A 149 -30.10 -14.88 -20.40
N GLU A 150 -30.74 -13.71 -20.43
CA GLU A 150 -30.20 -12.54 -21.06
C GLU A 150 -29.04 -11.95 -20.22
N PRO A 151 -27.95 -11.47 -20.87
CA PRO A 151 -26.88 -10.79 -20.16
C PRO A 151 -27.36 -9.48 -19.56
N LEU A 152 -26.81 -9.10 -18.42
CA LEU A 152 -27.04 -7.80 -17.80
C LEU A 152 -26.50 -6.64 -18.66
N SER A 153 -25.40 -6.91 -19.35
CA SER A 153 -24.78 -5.96 -20.27
C SER A 153 -23.93 -6.67 -21.30
N SER A 154 -23.70 -6.03 -22.44
CA SER A 154 -22.82 -6.53 -23.50
C SER A 154 -22.03 -5.40 -24.16
N ALA A 155 -20.83 -5.72 -24.62
CA ALA A 155 -20.00 -4.84 -25.43
C ALA A 155 -19.13 -5.67 -26.39
N THR A 156 -18.44 -4.99 -27.31
CA THR A 156 -17.50 -5.61 -28.24
C THR A 156 -16.10 -5.05 -27.99
N THR A 157 -15.09 -5.90 -28.05
CA THR A 157 -13.70 -5.46 -27.89
C THR A 157 -13.25 -4.58 -29.08
N ASP A 158 -12.55 -3.51 -28.74
CA ASP A 158 -11.93 -2.59 -29.69
C ASP A 158 -10.61 -3.16 -30.30
N GLY A 159 -9.91 -2.34 -31.11
CA GLY A 159 -8.61 -2.71 -31.69
C GLY A 159 -7.50 -2.98 -30.68
N ALA A 160 -7.67 -2.54 -29.42
CA ALA A 160 -6.80 -2.89 -28.31
C ALA A 160 -7.21 -4.20 -27.61
N GLY A 161 -8.30 -4.83 -28.04
CA GLY A 161 -8.87 -6.01 -27.39
C GLY A 161 -9.62 -5.68 -26.09
N VAL A 162 -10.01 -4.43 -25.88
CA VAL A 162 -10.67 -3.98 -24.65
C VAL A 162 -12.14 -3.72 -24.89
N ALA A 163 -13.00 -4.26 -24.02
CA ALA A 163 -14.40 -3.91 -23.92
C ALA A 163 -14.66 -3.17 -22.62
N LEU A 164 -15.37 -2.04 -22.68
CA LEU A 164 -15.83 -1.30 -21.51
C LEU A 164 -17.33 -1.54 -21.33
N LEU A 165 -17.71 -1.97 -20.13
CA LEU A 165 -19.06 -2.28 -19.71
C LEU A 165 -19.41 -1.51 -18.44
N PRO A 166 -20.70 -1.41 -18.06
CA PRO A 166 -21.10 -0.84 -16.80
C PRO A 166 -20.41 -1.50 -15.60
N GLY A 167 -20.24 -0.72 -14.52
CA GLY A 167 -19.68 -1.21 -13.26
C GLY A 167 -20.76 -1.59 -12.23
N GLN A 168 -20.32 -1.85 -11.01
CA GLN A 168 -21.21 -2.29 -9.93
C GLN A 168 -22.30 -1.27 -9.60
N ALA A 169 -22.05 0.03 -9.75
CA ALA A 169 -23.07 1.07 -9.48
C ALA A 169 -24.33 0.88 -10.32
N GLU A 170 -24.20 0.37 -11.53
CA GLU A 170 -25.32 0.12 -12.44
C GLU A 170 -25.78 -1.34 -12.38
N LEU A 171 -24.83 -2.29 -12.43
CA LEU A 171 -25.15 -3.72 -12.47
C LEU A 171 -25.67 -4.29 -11.14
N ASN A 172 -25.34 -3.64 -10.04
CA ASN A 172 -25.73 -4.05 -8.68
C ASN A 172 -26.16 -2.81 -7.85
N PRO A 173 -27.25 -2.15 -8.22
CA PRO A 173 -27.64 -0.85 -7.66
C PRO A 173 -27.97 -0.90 -6.16
N LEU A 174 -28.28 -2.06 -5.62
CA LEU A 174 -28.47 -2.26 -4.19
C LEU A 174 -27.17 -2.52 -3.44
N LEU A 175 -26.04 -2.66 -4.16
CA LEU A 175 -24.72 -3.02 -3.66
C LEU A 175 -24.76 -4.19 -2.68
N GLU A 176 -25.54 -5.19 -3.04
CA GLU A 176 -25.56 -6.45 -2.31
C GLU A 176 -24.14 -7.02 -2.24
N THR A 177 -23.77 -7.53 -1.10
CA THR A 177 -22.49 -8.15 -0.89
C THR A 177 -22.33 -9.32 -1.86
N GLN A 178 -21.35 -9.22 -2.75
CA GLN A 178 -21.00 -10.32 -3.63
C GLN A 178 -20.15 -11.31 -2.83
N ARG A 179 -20.64 -12.52 -2.64
CA ARG A 179 -19.81 -13.59 -2.12
C ARG A 179 -18.95 -14.13 -3.25
N TRP A 180 -17.67 -14.30 -2.97
CA TRP A 180 -16.74 -14.94 -3.89
C TRP A 180 -17.01 -16.46 -3.85
N ALA A 181 -17.93 -16.92 -4.68
CA ALA A 181 -18.26 -18.33 -4.74
C ALA A 181 -17.06 -19.12 -5.29
N SER A 182 -16.65 -20.18 -4.59
CA SER A 182 -15.75 -21.15 -5.17
C SER A 182 -16.50 -21.94 -6.22
N LEU A 183 -15.92 -22.11 -7.41
CA LEU A 183 -16.51 -22.88 -8.51
C LEU A 183 -16.58 -24.39 -8.22
N THR A 184 -15.87 -24.82 -7.19
CA THR A 184 -15.74 -26.24 -6.80
C THR A 184 -16.58 -26.63 -5.58
N HIS A 185 -17.31 -25.68 -4.96
CA HIS A 185 -18.22 -25.98 -3.84
C HIS A 185 -19.61 -26.39 -4.30
N GLU A 186 -20.22 -27.35 -3.58
CA GLU A 186 -21.59 -27.85 -3.87
C GLU A 186 -22.68 -26.79 -3.82
N ASN A 187 -22.47 -25.72 -3.05
CA ASN A 187 -23.42 -24.60 -2.90
C ASN A 187 -22.89 -23.36 -3.64
N ALA A 188 -22.73 -23.49 -4.97
CA ALA A 188 -22.40 -22.33 -5.79
C ALA A 188 -23.54 -21.31 -5.74
N GLU A 189 -23.27 -20.12 -5.24
CA GLU A 189 -24.22 -19.01 -5.26
C GLU A 189 -24.12 -18.25 -6.61
N GLU A 190 -25.19 -17.62 -7.04
CA GLU A 190 -25.19 -16.73 -8.21
C GLU A 190 -24.15 -15.64 -8.01
N SER A 191 -23.24 -15.49 -8.97
CA SER A 191 -22.19 -14.47 -8.96
C SER A 191 -22.06 -13.80 -10.30
N PHE A 192 -21.38 -12.66 -10.34
CA PHE A 192 -21.02 -12.05 -11.61
C PHE A 192 -19.98 -12.90 -12.33
N PHE A 193 -20.12 -13.01 -13.64
CA PHE A 193 -19.06 -13.52 -14.49
C PHE A 193 -19.10 -12.86 -15.87
N VAL A 194 -17.97 -12.90 -16.55
CA VAL A 194 -17.82 -12.42 -17.92
C VAL A 194 -17.76 -13.61 -18.85
N SER A 195 -18.51 -13.59 -19.95
CA SER A 195 -18.38 -14.49 -21.09
C SER A 195 -17.79 -13.73 -22.28
N VAL A 196 -16.86 -14.33 -22.97
CA VAL A 196 -16.23 -13.78 -24.18
C VAL A 196 -16.44 -14.78 -25.33
N GLU A 197 -16.99 -14.30 -26.43
CA GLU A 197 -17.30 -15.12 -27.59
C GLU A 197 -16.78 -14.47 -28.89
N LYS A 198 -16.12 -15.27 -29.72
CA LYS A 198 -15.72 -14.87 -31.06
C LYS A 198 -15.50 -16.11 -31.94
N ASP A 199 -16.04 -16.09 -33.17
CA ASP A 199 -15.88 -17.15 -34.20
C ASP A 199 -16.20 -18.57 -33.66
N GLY A 200 -17.19 -18.68 -32.76
CA GLY A 200 -17.59 -19.93 -32.13
C GLY A 200 -16.69 -20.38 -30.96
N GLU A 201 -15.68 -19.60 -30.62
CA GLU A 201 -14.84 -19.81 -29.45
C GLU A 201 -15.44 -19.13 -28.22
N LEU A 202 -15.25 -19.74 -27.05
CA LEU A 202 -15.80 -19.29 -25.77
C LEU A 202 -14.71 -19.25 -24.70
N ALA A 203 -14.76 -18.22 -23.86
CA ALA A 203 -14.05 -18.15 -22.58
C ALA A 203 -14.94 -17.57 -21.49
N LEU A 204 -14.75 -18.01 -20.24
CA LEU A 204 -15.37 -17.43 -19.08
C LEU A 204 -14.33 -16.86 -18.10
N ALA A 205 -14.66 -15.73 -17.51
CA ALA A 205 -13.94 -15.13 -16.40
C ALA A 205 -14.91 -14.95 -15.22
N PRO A 206 -15.07 -15.92 -14.35
CA PRO A 206 -15.94 -15.82 -13.19
C PRO A 206 -15.33 -14.88 -12.13
N LEU A 207 -16.17 -14.12 -11.45
CA LEU A 207 -15.81 -13.41 -10.23
C LEU A 207 -15.79 -14.38 -9.07
N SER A 208 -14.75 -15.20 -8.99
CA SER A 208 -14.55 -16.16 -7.91
C SER A 208 -13.16 -16.03 -7.30
N SER A 209 -12.98 -16.53 -6.08
CA SER A 209 -11.66 -16.59 -5.43
C SER A 209 -10.62 -17.36 -6.25
N ASP A 210 -11.05 -18.29 -7.07
CA ASP A 210 -10.19 -19.14 -7.90
C ASP A 210 -9.55 -18.40 -9.07
N PHE A 211 -10.18 -17.28 -9.52
CA PHE A 211 -9.71 -16.42 -10.60
C PHE A 211 -9.21 -15.05 -10.12
N TRP A 212 -9.22 -14.83 -8.82
CA TRP A 212 -8.76 -13.55 -8.28
C TRP A 212 -7.24 -13.44 -8.29
N VAL A 213 -6.73 -12.37 -8.86
CA VAL A 213 -5.30 -12.05 -8.85
C VAL A 213 -5.00 -11.19 -7.64
N TYR A 214 -4.40 -11.80 -6.61
CA TYR A 214 -3.87 -11.06 -5.47
C TYR A 214 -2.49 -10.50 -5.81
N ILE A 215 -2.31 -9.20 -5.65
CA ILE A 215 -1.02 -8.52 -5.85
C ILE A 215 -0.54 -8.03 -4.49
N GLU A 216 0.43 -8.73 -3.92
CA GLU A 216 1.04 -8.34 -2.66
C GLU A 216 1.75 -6.99 -2.81
N GLY A 217 1.51 -6.06 -1.87
CA GLY A 217 2.13 -4.73 -1.85
C GLY A 217 1.51 -3.70 -2.80
N ALA A 218 0.44 -4.01 -3.53
CA ALA A 218 -0.44 -3.00 -4.08
C ALA A 218 -1.19 -2.37 -2.90
N ASN A 219 -0.61 -1.32 -2.34
CA ASN A 219 -1.01 -0.57 -1.16
C ASN A 219 -2.50 -0.69 -0.82
N ASN A 220 -2.87 -1.70 -0.03
CA ASN A 220 -4.17 -1.87 0.62
C ASN A 220 -5.39 -1.40 -0.21
N THR A 221 -5.36 -1.63 -1.52
CA THR A 221 -6.48 -1.35 -2.41
C THR A 221 -7.63 -2.36 -2.22
N TRP A 222 -7.42 -3.33 -1.32
CA TRP A 222 -8.49 -4.21 -0.91
C TRP A 222 -9.48 -3.42 -0.07
N ILE A 223 -10.58 -3.05 -0.69
CA ILE A 223 -11.77 -2.55 0.00
C ILE A 223 -12.65 -3.77 0.24
N PRO A 224 -12.83 -4.19 1.50
CA PRO A 224 -13.69 -5.31 1.80
C PRO A 224 -15.08 -5.11 1.17
N SER A 225 -15.64 -6.13 0.58
CA SER A 225 -16.95 -6.02 -0.08
C SER A 225 -18.06 -5.55 0.86
N TYR A 226 -17.95 -5.86 2.14
CA TYR A 226 -18.90 -5.41 3.18
C TYR A 226 -18.74 -3.93 3.57
N THR A 227 -17.63 -3.25 3.19
CA THR A 227 -17.45 -1.81 3.40
C THR A 227 -17.80 -0.98 2.16
N ARG A 228 -18.12 -1.63 1.04
CA ARG A 228 -18.59 -0.94 -0.16
C ARG A 228 -20.03 -0.54 0.02
N THR A 229 -20.24 0.73 -0.08
CA THR A 229 -21.54 1.36 0.01
C THR A 229 -22.05 1.66 -1.40
N ARG A 230 -23.36 1.84 -1.56
CA ARG A 230 -23.95 2.31 -2.82
C ARG A 230 -23.27 3.59 -3.32
N TYR A 231 -22.83 4.40 -2.37
CA TYR A 231 -22.04 5.61 -2.60
C TYR A 231 -20.63 5.41 -2.02
N GLY A 232 -19.95 4.33 -2.39
CA GLY A 232 -18.66 3.88 -1.80
C GLY A 232 -17.54 4.92 -1.76
N HIS A 233 -17.80 6.09 -2.27
CA HIS A 233 -16.88 7.22 -2.35
C HIS A 233 -17.24 8.36 -1.41
N VAL A 234 -18.37 8.27 -0.71
CA VAL A 234 -18.73 9.25 0.31
C VAL A 234 -17.81 9.10 1.51
N ARG A 235 -17.24 10.22 1.93
CA ARG A 235 -16.35 10.33 3.09
C ARG A 235 -16.93 11.32 4.07
N ALA A 236 -16.83 10.98 5.35
CA ALA A 236 -17.15 11.88 6.44
C ALA A 236 -15.96 11.99 7.39
N TRP A 237 -15.64 13.20 7.81
CA TRP A 237 -14.62 13.48 8.81
C TRP A 237 -15.04 14.68 9.63
N GLY A 238 -14.38 14.92 10.77
CA GLY A 238 -14.75 16.03 11.62
C GLY A 238 -13.60 16.50 12.49
N THR A 239 -13.87 17.59 13.19
CA THR A 239 -12.97 18.18 14.18
C THR A 239 -13.78 18.70 15.36
N THR A 240 -13.11 18.87 16.50
CA THR A 240 -13.68 19.49 17.69
C THR A 240 -12.83 20.67 18.11
N ALA A 241 -13.40 21.54 18.95
CA ALA A 241 -12.68 22.70 19.49
C ALA A 241 -11.47 22.31 20.37
N GLN A 242 -11.48 21.11 20.94
CA GLN A 242 -10.39 20.58 21.78
C GLN A 242 -10.20 19.09 21.53
N GLY A 243 -8.97 18.57 21.77
CA GLY A 243 -8.70 17.13 21.67
C GLY A 243 -9.15 16.33 22.89
N VAL A 244 -9.23 16.96 24.07
CA VAL A 244 -9.59 16.33 25.35
C VAL A 244 -10.58 17.21 26.10
N TYR A 245 -11.60 16.61 26.67
CA TYR A 245 -12.66 17.26 27.44
C TYR A 245 -12.79 16.64 28.84
N ARG A 246 -13.40 17.38 29.77
CA ARG A 246 -13.77 16.88 31.09
C ARG A 246 -15.24 16.52 31.15
N LEU A 247 -15.62 15.78 32.15
CA LEU A 247 -17.02 15.63 32.53
C LEU A 247 -17.61 17.02 32.81
N GLY A 248 -18.82 17.30 32.28
CA GLY A 248 -19.48 18.60 32.37
C GLY A 248 -19.10 19.62 31.30
N ASP A 249 -18.05 19.39 30.51
CA ASP A 249 -17.65 20.28 29.40
C ASP A 249 -18.66 20.17 28.23
N THR A 250 -18.69 21.24 27.43
CA THR A 250 -19.43 21.27 26.16
C THR A 250 -18.47 20.94 25.03
N ILE A 251 -18.74 19.88 24.29
CA ILE A 251 -18.02 19.48 23.07
C ILE A 251 -18.64 20.22 21.89
N GLN A 252 -17.87 21.10 21.29
CA GLN A 252 -18.22 21.74 20.02
C GLN A 252 -17.57 20.96 18.89
N TYR A 253 -18.33 20.61 17.87
CA TYR A 253 -17.86 19.81 16.75
C TYR A 253 -18.26 20.42 15.41
N LYS A 254 -17.51 20.06 14.39
CA LYS A 254 -17.79 20.34 13.00
C LYS A 254 -17.51 19.10 12.15
N LEU A 255 -18.48 18.69 11.35
CA LEU A 255 -18.43 17.54 10.48
C LEU A 255 -18.42 17.98 9.03
N TYR A 256 -17.79 17.21 8.18
CA TYR A 256 -17.76 17.39 6.73
C TYR A 256 -18.11 16.08 6.03
N VAL A 257 -18.91 16.18 4.98
CA VAL A 257 -19.25 15.06 4.10
C VAL A 257 -18.92 15.44 2.66
N ARG A 258 -18.27 14.55 1.93
CA ARG A 258 -17.95 14.71 0.52
C ARG A 258 -18.18 13.41 -0.22
N ASP A 259 -18.62 13.53 -1.46
CA ASP A 259 -18.63 12.43 -2.40
C ASP A 259 -17.52 12.59 -3.43
N GLN A 260 -17.26 11.58 -4.21
CA GLN A 260 -16.26 11.56 -5.27
C GLN A 260 -16.74 10.70 -6.44
N ASN A 261 -16.76 11.27 -7.63
CA ASN A 261 -16.90 10.51 -8.88
C ASN A 261 -15.52 10.17 -9.46
N ASN A 262 -15.48 9.58 -10.66
CA ASN A 262 -14.19 9.23 -11.32
C ASN A 262 -13.31 10.43 -11.65
N GLU A 263 -13.87 11.64 -11.66
CA GLU A 263 -13.16 12.83 -12.13
C GLU A 263 -12.74 13.75 -10.98
N ARG A 264 -13.63 13.97 -9.99
CA ARG A 264 -13.42 14.99 -8.96
C ARG A 264 -14.22 14.71 -7.68
N PHE A 265 -13.88 15.44 -6.62
CA PHE A 265 -14.76 15.58 -5.47
C PHE A 265 -16.03 16.34 -5.86
N VAL A 266 -17.15 15.83 -5.42
CA VAL A 266 -18.47 16.41 -5.66
C VAL A 266 -19.16 16.66 -4.31
N GLU A 267 -20.28 17.38 -4.36
CA GLU A 267 -21.11 17.62 -3.19
C GLU A 267 -21.59 16.31 -2.56
N ALA A 268 -21.82 16.36 -1.25
CA ALA A 268 -22.43 15.24 -0.56
C ALA A 268 -23.83 14.98 -1.12
N PRO A 269 -24.29 13.72 -1.19
CA PRO A 269 -25.64 13.43 -1.60
C PRO A 269 -26.67 14.16 -0.72
N GLU A 270 -27.69 14.75 -1.33
CA GLU A 270 -28.84 15.29 -0.60
C GLU A 270 -29.54 14.16 0.16
N SER A 271 -29.56 14.25 1.46
CA SER A 271 -30.14 13.23 2.34
C SER A 271 -30.40 13.81 3.73
N ALA A 272 -31.29 13.19 4.44
CA ALA A 272 -31.37 13.33 5.88
C ALA A 272 -30.21 12.54 6.50
N TYR A 273 -29.30 13.25 7.14
CA TYR A 273 -28.22 12.64 7.92
C TYR A 273 -28.65 12.52 9.38
N HIS A 274 -28.21 11.45 10.02
CA HIS A 274 -28.49 11.17 11.41
C HIS A 274 -27.19 11.03 12.17
N LEU A 275 -26.95 11.92 13.11
CA LEU A 275 -25.76 11.91 13.98
C LEU A 275 -26.13 11.32 15.33
N GLN A 276 -25.34 10.36 15.78
CA GLN A 276 -25.37 9.82 17.14
C GLN A 276 -23.98 9.91 17.76
N VAL A 277 -23.91 10.27 19.03
CA VAL A 277 -22.66 10.23 19.82
C VAL A 277 -22.81 9.16 20.89
N PHE A 278 -21.87 8.24 20.88
CA PHE A 278 -21.78 7.12 21.83
C PHE A 278 -20.74 7.41 22.89
N ASP A 279 -21.06 7.13 24.14
CA ASP A 279 -20.09 7.13 25.23
C ASP A 279 -19.22 5.86 25.18
N PRO A 280 -18.18 5.75 26.07
CA PRO A 280 -17.31 4.57 26.13
C PRO A 280 -18.03 3.26 26.48
N MET A 281 -19.28 3.32 26.95
CA MET A 281 -20.13 2.17 27.29
C MET A 281 -21.15 1.84 26.18
N ASP A 282 -20.94 2.39 24.99
CA ASP A 282 -21.82 2.24 23.81
C ASP A 282 -23.26 2.78 24.01
N LYS A 283 -23.46 3.70 24.97
CA LYS A 283 -24.72 4.38 25.16
C LYS A 283 -24.79 5.65 24.31
N VAL A 284 -25.92 5.86 23.60
CA VAL A 284 -26.20 7.13 22.93
C VAL A 284 -26.38 8.24 23.96
N VAL A 285 -25.56 9.29 23.89
CA VAL A 285 -25.56 10.44 24.79
C VAL A 285 -25.96 11.74 24.11
N HIS A 286 -25.94 11.75 22.78
CA HIS A 286 -26.39 12.87 21.94
C HIS A 286 -26.90 12.33 20.61
N GLU A 287 -27.96 12.94 20.09
CA GLU A 287 -28.58 12.52 18.85
C GLU A 287 -29.15 13.74 18.10
N GLU A 288 -28.86 13.83 16.82
CA GLU A 288 -29.43 14.80 15.89
C GLU A 288 -30.05 14.06 14.70
N VAL A 289 -31.35 14.05 14.62
CA VAL A 289 -32.11 13.49 13.51
C VAL A 289 -32.28 14.57 12.45
N ASP A 290 -32.25 14.20 11.18
CA ASP A 290 -32.36 15.11 10.03
C ASP A 290 -31.32 16.25 10.00
N LEU A 291 -30.07 15.92 10.36
CA LEU A 291 -28.94 16.83 10.28
C LEU A 291 -28.74 17.30 8.82
N ALA A 292 -28.90 18.61 8.60
CA ALA A 292 -28.71 19.23 7.30
C ALA A 292 -27.27 19.68 7.11
N LEU A 293 -26.71 19.39 5.93
CA LEU A 293 -25.41 19.93 5.52
C LEU A 293 -25.60 21.30 4.84
N ASN A 294 -24.66 22.22 5.05
CA ASN A 294 -24.64 23.49 4.35
C ASN A 294 -24.03 23.34 2.94
N ASP A 295 -23.93 24.45 2.18
CA ASP A 295 -23.38 24.49 0.81
C ASP A 295 -21.93 23.98 0.72
N PHE A 296 -21.22 23.87 1.83
CA PHE A 296 -19.87 23.29 1.91
C PHE A 296 -19.90 21.80 2.33
N GLY A 297 -21.08 21.18 2.39
CA GLY A 297 -21.24 19.80 2.89
C GLY A 297 -20.78 19.65 4.33
N ALA A 298 -20.97 20.68 5.14
CA ALA A 298 -20.57 20.71 6.55
C ALA A 298 -21.78 20.87 7.46
N ALA A 299 -21.67 20.33 8.67
CA ALA A 299 -22.57 20.57 9.78
C ALA A 299 -21.77 20.86 11.05
N ALA A 300 -22.28 21.73 11.90
CA ALA A 300 -21.66 22.06 13.19
C ALA A 300 -22.69 21.99 14.30
N GLY A 301 -22.27 21.56 15.47
CA GLY A 301 -23.12 21.45 16.63
C GLY A 301 -22.32 21.40 17.92
N GLU A 302 -23.06 21.25 19.01
CA GLU A 302 -22.46 21.12 20.34
C GLU A 302 -23.32 20.21 21.24
N PHE A 303 -22.70 19.52 22.17
CA PHE A 303 -23.41 18.85 23.24
C PHE A 303 -22.61 18.89 24.54
N ARG A 304 -23.31 18.86 25.66
CA ARG A 304 -22.71 18.85 26.99
C ARG A 304 -22.51 17.43 27.48
N VAL A 305 -21.28 17.08 27.85
CA VAL A 305 -20.96 15.83 28.53
C VAL A 305 -21.58 15.87 29.93
N ALA A 306 -22.31 14.81 30.31
CA ALA A 306 -22.89 14.73 31.64
C ALA A 306 -21.79 14.70 32.72
N GLU A 307 -21.99 15.38 33.88
CA GLU A 307 -21.06 15.33 35.01
C GLU A 307 -20.90 13.92 35.63
N SER A 308 -21.93 13.08 35.44
CA SER A 308 -21.92 11.66 35.82
C SER A 308 -21.61 10.72 34.64
N GLY A 309 -21.10 11.25 33.54
CA GLY A 309 -20.78 10.49 32.33
C GLY A 309 -19.61 9.53 32.50
N ALA A 310 -19.40 8.67 31.53
CA ALA A 310 -18.24 7.78 31.51
C ALA A 310 -17.00 8.53 30.99
N VAL A 311 -15.83 8.25 31.52
CA VAL A 311 -14.56 8.71 30.98
C VAL A 311 -14.05 7.72 29.95
N GLY A 312 -13.48 8.22 28.84
CA GLY A 312 -12.99 7.43 27.74
C GLY A 312 -13.30 8.06 26.37
N TRP A 313 -13.22 7.26 25.31
CA TRP A 313 -13.44 7.72 23.96
C TRP A 313 -14.93 7.80 23.61
N TYR A 314 -15.40 9.00 23.29
CA TYR A 314 -16.72 9.26 22.73
C TYR A 314 -16.64 9.18 21.21
N ARG A 315 -17.50 8.38 20.59
CA ARG A 315 -17.51 8.11 19.15
C ARG A 315 -18.69 8.81 18.48
N PHE A 316 -18.42 9.55 17.42
CA PHE A 316 -19.43 10.17 16.59
C PHE A 316 -19.76 9.23 15.44
N GLN A 317 -21.01 8.86 15.30
CA GLN A 317 -21.50 8.01 14.24
C GLN A 317 -22.49 8.78 13.38
N LEU A 318 -22.20 8.87 12.09
CA LEU A 318 -23.05 9.54 11.10
C LEU A 318 -23.66 8.48 10.18
N GLN A 319 -24.98 8.53 10.04
CA GLN A 319 -25.77 7.66 9.15
C GLN A 319 -26.48 8.52 8.10
N SER A 320 -26.98 7.91 7.04
CA SER A 320 -27.77 8.57 6.01
C SER A 320 -28.94 7.69 5.56
N SER A 321 -29.97 8.28 4.97
CA SER A 321 -31.13 7.53 4.47
C SER A 321 -30.83 6.71 3.20
N PHE A 322 -29.76 7.03 2.47
CA PHE A 322 -29.38 6.32 1.25
C PHE A 322 -28.46 5.12 1.51
N HIS A 323 -28.07 4.87 2.77
CA HIS A 323 -26.99 3.95 3.07
C HIS A 323 -27.23 3.22 4.40
N ASN A 324 -26.97 1.92 4.42
CA ASN A 324 -27.19 1.09 5.62
C ASN A 324 -26.01 1.06 6.59
N GLU A 325 -24.84 1.56 6.18
CA GLU A 325 -23.65 1.64 7.02
C GLU A 325 -23.50 3.04 7.61
N SER A 326 -22.68 3.17 8.60
CA SER A 326 -22.39 4.43 9.27
C SER A 326 -20.92 4.83 9.08
N TRP A 327 -20.66 6.13 9.05
CA TRP A 327 -19.32 6.69 9.14
C TRP A 327 -19.00 7.05 10.58
N GLU A 328 -17.75 6.96 10.95
CA GLU A 328 -17.22 7.50 12.21
C GLU A 328 -16.31 8.71 11.91
N PRO A 329 -16.89 9.92 11.76
CA PRO A 329 -16.15 11.09 11.34
C PRO A 329 -15.12 11.58 12.35
N LEU A 330 -15.33 11.33 13.65
CA LEU A 330 -14.40 11.73 14.70
C LEU A 330 -14.61 10.96 16.01
N ARG A 331 -13.58 10.97 16.84
CA ARG A 331 -13.59 10.52 18.25
C ARG A 331 -13.03 11.61 19.14
N VAL A 332 -13.53 11.68 20.37
CA VAL A 332 -13.10 12.66 21.35
C VAL A 332 -12.81 11.96 22.67
N LEU A 333 -11.69 12.30 23.30
CA LEU A 333 -11.37 11.79 24.61
C LEU A 333 -12.02 12.65 25.72
N VAL A 334 -12.83 12.03 26.55
CA VAL A 334 -13.28 12.61 27.81
C VAL A 334 -12.50 11.98 28.94
N ALA A 335 -11.79 12.79 29.72
CA ALA A 335 -10.93 12.33 30.79
C ALA A 335 -11.14 13.15 32.05
N ASP A 336 -11.03 12.51 33.19
CA ASP A 336 -10.94 13.18 34.48
C ASP A 336 -9.45 13.41 34.76
N PHE A 337 -8.98 14.64 34.55
CA PHE A 337 -7.60 15.01 34.87
C PHE A 337 -7.55 16.05 35.97
N THR A 338 -6.83 15.73 37.00
CA THR A 338 -6.49 16.64 38.08
C THR A 338 -5.15 17.30 37.76
N PRO A 339 -5.02 18.63 37.77
CA PRO A 339 -3.73 19.28 37.62
C PRO A 339 -2.69 18.72 38.60
N ALA A 340 -1.46 18.57 38.09
CA ALA A 340 -0.35 18.18 38.93
C ALA A 340 -0.15 19.20 40.07
N PRO A 341 0.19 18.80 41.31
CA PRO A 341 0.36 19.73 42.43
C PRO A 341 1.64 20.55 42.33
N PHE A 342 2.60 20.10 41.52
CA PHE A 342 3.90 20.74 41.30
C PHE A 342 4.34 20.63 39.85
N ARG A 343 5.34 21.40 39.47
CA ARG A 343 5.99 21.34 38.17
C ARG A 343 7.38 20.73 38.29
N VAL A 344 7.78 19.93 37.32
CA VAL A 344 9.14 19.39 37.19
C VAL A 344 9.80 20.08 35.97
N THR A 345 11.03 20.58 36.18
CA THR A 345 11.90 21.05 35.10
C THR A 345 13.11 20.15 34.99
N THR A 346 13.60 19.99 33.78
CA THR A 346 14.81 19.24 33.41
C THR A 346 15.72 20.19 32.67
N ASP A 347 16.85 20.55 33.26
CA ASP A 347 17.82 21.46 32.70
C ASP A 347 19.12 20.71 32.39
N LEU A 348 19.77 21.03 31.27
CA LEU A 348 21.00 20.42 30.78
C LEU A 348 22.11 21.47 30.76
N ASP A 349 23.36 21.01 30.86
CA ASP A 349 24.57 21.83 30.74
C ASP A 349 25.00 22.09 29.27
N GLY A 350 24.32 21.45 28.29
CA GLY A 350 24.58 21.59 26.86
C GLY A 350 23.40 21.20 25.99
N GLU A 351 23.49 21.53 24.72
CA GLU A 351 22.48 21.18 23.71
C GLU A 351 22.98 20.07 22.77
N ARG A 352 24.28 19.77 22.76
CA ARG A 352 24.94 18.80 21.88
C ARG A 352 25.98 18.02 22.66
N TYR A 353 26.03 16.71 22.43
CA TYR A 353 26.97 15.83 23.12
C TYR A 353 27.56 14.80 22.15
N GLU A 354 28.86 14.54 22.33
CA GLU A 354 29.64 13.55 21.59
C GLU A 354 29.98 12.33 22.48
N PRO A 355 30.33 11.18 21.90
CA PRO A 355 30.88 10.05 22.66
C PRO A 355 32.10 10.44 23.49
N GLY A 356 32.02 10.19 24.79
CA GLY A 356 33.04 10.56 25.78
C GLY A 356 32.68 11.80 26.60
N ASP A 357 31.63 12.55 26.25
CA ASP A 357 31.12 13.63 27.07
C ASP A 357 30.30 13.11 28.30
N GLU A 358 30.03 14.01 29.22
CA GLU A 358 29.11 13.80 30.33
C GLU A 358 27.97 14.80 30.27
N ILE A 359 26.73 14.31 30.32
CA ILE A 359 25.54 15.16 30.43
C ILE A 359 25.27 15.44 31.89
N ARG A 360 25.19 16.68 32.28
CA ARG A 360 24.72 17.08 33.61
C ARG A 360 23.25 17.43 33.53
N VAL A 361 22.42 16.60 34.18
CA VAL A 361 20.97 16.76 34.24
C VAL A 361 20.57 17.31 35.58
N ALA A 362 20.04 18.52 35.61
CA ALA A 362 19.47 19.12 36.82
C ALA A 362 17.94 18.96 36.80
N THR A 363 17.41 18.14 37.66
CA THR A 363 15.98 17.96 37.92
C THR A 363 15.52 18.89 39.01
N SER A 364 14.47 19.70 38.82
CA SER A 364 13.92 20.57 39.86
C SER A 364 12.39 20.39 39.93
N ALA A 365 11.89 20.13 41.16
CA ALA A 365 10.47 19.98 41.47
C ALA A 365 10.01 21.15 42.37
N LYS A 366 9.04 21.94 41.89
CA LYS A 366 8.52 23.12 42.57
C LYS A 366 7.01 23.13 42.64
N LEU A 367 6.44 23.38 43.79
CA LEU A 367 5.02 23.61 43.98
C LEU A 367 4.56 24.83 43.17
N HIS A 368 3.35 24.79 42.65
CA HIS A 368 2.78 25.96 41.96
C HIS A 368 2.63 27.19 42.89
N SER A 369 2.65 27.01 44.21
CA SER A 369 2.72 28.07 45.21
C SER A 369 4.11 28.68 45.39
N GLY A 370 5.16 28.13 44.76
CA GLY A 370 6.52 28.69 44.73
C GLY A 370 7.55 28.05 45.67
N GLY A 371 7.19 27.05 46.49
CA GLY A 371 8.12 26.31 47.35
C GLY A 371 8.68 25.05 46.69
N PRO A 372 9.78 24.45 47.25
CA PRO A 372 10.28 23.16 46.76
C PRO A 372 9.30 22.01 47.04
N TYR A 373 9.30 21.00 46.19
CA TYR A 373 8.70 19.72 46.45
C TYR A 373 9.82 18.73 46.82
N ALA A 374 10.09 18.63 48.11
CA ALA A 374 11.30 18.00 48.66
C ALA A 374 11.11 16.50 48.93
N ASP A 375 12.22 15.78 49.05
CA ASP A 375 12.33 14.38 49.52
C ASP A 375 11.47 13.38 48.72
N ALA A 376 11.07 13.73 47.50
CA ALA A 376 10.25 12.88 46.66
C ALA A 376 11.09 11.96 45.75
N ASP A 377 10.63 10.73 45.57
CA ASP A 377 11.25 9.80 44.61
C ASP A 377 11.25 10.37 43.22
N SER A 378 12.39 10.31 42.57
CA SER A 378 12.50 10.73 41.16
C SER A 378 13.20 9.69 40.29
N ARG A 379 12.95 9.76 39.00
CA ARG A 379 13.57 8.92 37.98
C ARG A 379 14.09 9.81 36.87
N VAL A 380 15.34 9.58 36.46
CA VAL A 380 15.96 10.22 35.31
C VAL A 380 16.19 9.17 34.23
N THR A 381 15.68 9.42 33.03
CA THR A 381 15.85 8.54 31.87
C THR A 381 16.43 9.34 30.71
N VAL A 382 17.48 8.83 30.08
CA VAL A 382 18.10 9.42 28.88
C VAL A 382 17.97 8.43 27.75
N ASN A 383 17.16 8.79 26.79
CA ASN A 383 16.94 8.01 25.57
C ASN A 383 17.55 8.72 24.37
N VAL A 384 18.12 7.96 23.44
CA VAL A 384 18.57 8.48 22.15
C VAL A 384 17.90 7.74 21.01
N THR A 385 17.28 8.49 20.13
CA THR A 385 16.63 7.98 18.93
C THR A 385 17.47 8.38 17.73
N PRO A 386 17.88 7.42 16.86
CA PRO A 386 18.60 7.73 15.62
C PRO A 386 17.85 8.74 14.78
N THR A 387 18.57 9.69 14.18
CA THR A 387 18.01 10.67 13.24
C THR A 387 18.81 10.67 11.94
N SER A 388 18.10 10.91 10.83
CA SER A 388 18.75 11.11 9.55
C SER A 388 19.57 12.40 9.57
N VAL A 389 20.72 12.38 8.92
CA VAL A 389 21.52 13.58 8.69
C VAL A 389 20.85 14.36 7.56
N THR A 390 20.58 15.64 7.80
CA THR A 390 20.07 16.60 6.79
C THR A 390 20.94 17.85 6.83
N SER A 391 21.00 18.56 5.72
CA SER A 391 21.73 19.83 5.62
C SER A 391 20.80 20.92 5.07
N GLU A 392 20.82 22.09 5.69
CA GLU A 392 20.17 23.32 5.22
C GLU A 392 21.16 24.22 4.47
N ASN A 393 22.43 23.84 4.38
CA ASN A 393 23.43 24.57 3.66
C ASN A 393 23.07 24.64 2.16
N PRO A 394 22.99 25.82 1.54
CA PRO A 394 22.63 25.97 0.13
C PRO A 394 23.50 25.18 -0.84
N ARG A 395 24.79 24.95 -0.51
CA ARG A 395 25.72 24.17 -1.34
C ARG A 395 25.45 22.67 -1.25
N ALA A 396 24.87 22.21 -0.15
CA ALA A 396 24.46 20.83 0.05
C ALA A 396 23.02 20.53 -0.43
N ALA A 397 22.36 21.52 -1.04
CA ALA A 397 21.00 21.35 -1.55
C ALA A 397 20.94 20.22 -2.59
N GLY A 398 19.99 19.30 -2.40
CA GLY A 398 19.78 18.14 -3.25
C GLY A 398 20.73 16.97 -3.00
N PHE A 399 21.64 17.06 -2.02
CA PHE A 399 22.44 15.93 -1.58
C PHE A 399 21.69 15.08 -0.56
N TRP A 400 21.88 13.78 -0.67
CA TRP A 400 21.33 12.78 0.24
C TRP A 400 22.41 12.34 1.22
N PHE A 401 22.14 12.52 2.52
CA PHE A 401 23.08 12.18 3.60
C PHE A 401 22.74 10.87 4.31
N GLY A 402 21.88 10.04 3.72
CA GLY A 402 21.47 8.77 4.29
C GLY A 402 20.23 8.88 5.21
N SER A 403 19.58 7.75 5.41
CA SER A 403 18.49 7.60 6.38
C SER A 403 18.99 6.71 7.51
N ASN A 404 18.90 7.20 8.73
CA ASN A 404 19.14 6.41 9.93
C ASN A 404 17.79 6.10 10.59
N TYR A 405 17.35 4.87 10.42
CA TYR A 405 16.20 4.31 11.14
C TYR A 405 16.73 3.26 12.11
N GLY A 406 16.28 3.30 13.33
CA GLY A 406 16.64 2.33 14.34
C GLY A 406 15.80 2.54 15.60
N ASP A 407 15.85 1.55 16.48
CA ASP A 407 15.16 1.62 17.74
C ASP A 407 15.80 2.67 18.65
N THR A 408 14.97 3.26 19.52
CA THR A 408 15.45 4.13 20.57
C THR A 408 16.30 3.35 21.57
N VAL A 409 17.48 3.86 21.87
CA VAL A 409 18.42 3.29 22.84
C VAL A 409 18.33 4.07 24.15
N THR A 410 18.14 3.38 25.28
CA THR A 410 18.25 3.98 26.60
C THR A 410 19.70 4.01 27.02
N LEU A 411 20.27 5.22 27.13
CA LEU A 411 21.65 5.43 27.57
C LEU A 411 21.77 5.36 29.09
N HIS A 412 20.75 5.84 29.81
CA HIS A 412 20.75 5.90 31.25
C HIS A 412 19.34 5.81 31.85
N GLN A 413 19.22 5.14 32.94
CA GLN A 413 18.05 5.16 33.82
C GLN A 413 18.50 5.02 35.26
N SER A 414 18.10 5.96 36.12
CA SER A 414 18.38 5.93 37.54
C SER A 414 17.19 6.44 38.35
N GLU A 415 17.14 6.03 39.62
CA GLU A 415 16.16 6.50 40.59
C GLU A 415 16.89 7.01 41.83
N ALA A 416 16.54 8.22 42.27
CA ALA A 416 17.05 8.83 43.46
C ALA A 416 16.05 9.89 43.98
N PRO A 417 15.96 10.16 45.27
CA PRO A 417 15.12 11.24 45.78
C PRO A 417 15.70 12.61 45.43
N VAL A 418 14.81 13.60 45.19
CA VAL A 418 15.20 15.00 45.17
C VAL A 418 15.54 15.46 46.60
N ASP A 419 16.42 16.44 46.74
CA ASP A 419 16.87 16.96 48.03
C ASP A 419 15.82 17.87 48.72
N ALA A 420 16.22 18.51 49.85
CA ALA A 420 15.36 19.42 50.58
C ALA A 420 14.98 20.70 49.81
N GLU A 421 15.75 21.06 48.83
CA GLU A 421 15.53 22.18 47.88
C GLU A 421 14.70 21.72 46.66
N GLY A 422 14.32 20.41 46.58
CA GLY A 422 13.57 19.84 45.48
C GLY A 422 14.42 19.62 44.23
N VAL A 423 15.73 19.43 44.35
CA VAL A 423 16.68 19.29 43.24
C VAL A 423 17.36 17.93 43.26
N LEU A 424 17.64 17.37 42.09
CA LEU A 424 18.53 16.22 41.89
C LEU A 424 19.47 16.51 40.75
N GLU A 425 20.78 16.40 40.96
CA GLU A 425 21.78 16.42 39.88
C GLU A 425 22.18 15.00 39.52
N THR A 426 22.16 14.68 38.21
CA THR A 426 22.57 13.39 37.64
C THR A 426 23.60 13.58 36.58
N VAL A 427 24.70 12.85 36.64
CA VAL A 427 25.74 12.86 35.58
C VAL A 427 25.63 11.58 34.75
N VAL A 428 25.49 11.72 33.46
CA VAL A 428 25.29 10.61 32.51
C VAL A 428 26.40 10.58 31.48
N PRO A 429 27.22 9.51 31.42
CA PRO A 429 28.25 9.39 30.40
C PRO A 429 27.62 9.10 29.00
N VAL A 430 28.11 9.78 27.99
CA VAL A 430 27.67 9.58 26.59
C VAL A 430 28.54 8.48 25.96
N LEU A 431 27.92 7.35 25.68
CA LEU A 431 28.56 6.20 25.05
C LEU A 431 28.45 6.27 23.52
N ASP A 432 29.49 5.75 22.83
CA ASP A 432 29.46 5.63 21.37
C ASP A 432 28.33 4.69 20.92
N GLN A 433 27.58 5.14 19.92
CA GLN A 433 26.46 4.39 19.33
C GLN A 433 26.80 4.02 17.88
N VAL A 434 26.12 2.98 17.37
CA VAL A 434 26.29 2.51 15.99
C VAL A 434 25.80 3.51 14.93
N PHE A 435 24.97 4.50 15.34
CA PHE A 435 24.43 5.52 14.43
C PHE A 435 25.20 6.85 14.57
N PRO A 436 25.30 7.62 13.45
CA PRO A 436 26.15 8.82 13.42
C PRO A 436 25.52 10.05 14.07
N ARG A 437 24.19 10.12 14.19
CA ARG A 437 23.44 11.24 14.76
C ARG A 437 22.14 10.75 15.41
N GLY A 438 21.70 11.43 16.45
CA GLY A 438 20.47 11.08 17.15
C GLY A 438 19.87 12.26 17.92
N ARG A 439 18.59 12.15 18.22
CA ARG A 439 17.89 13.04 19.15
C ARG A 439 17.90 12.41 20.52
N MET A 440 18.38 13.14 21.50
CA MET A 440 18.35 12.75 22.90
C MET A 440 17.09 13.33 23.56
N LEU A 441 16.32 12.48 24.21
CA LEU A 441 15.22 12.86 25.08
C LEU A 441 15.60 12.54 26.52
N ILE A 442 15.72 13.56 27.35
CA ILE A 442 16.01 13.46 28.76
C ILE A 442 14.71 13.74 29.53
N GLU A 443 14.24 12.75 30.24
CA GLU A 443 13.03 12.85 31.06
C GLU A 443 13.38 12.71 32.54
N SER A 444 13.04 13.73 33.33
CA SER A 444 13.07 13.69 34.77
C SER A 444 11.64 13.59 35.28
N ALA A 445 11.32 12.56 36.06
CA ALA A 445 9.98 12.31 36.55
C ALA A 445 10.01 12.24 38.09
N VAL A 446 9.20 13.05 38.76
CA VAL A 446 9.10 13.10 40.21
C VAL A 446 7.75 12.60 40.65
N ARG A 447 7.73 11.74 41.68
CA ARG A 447 6.54 11.04 42.17
C ARG A 447 5.76 11.93 43.11
N ASP A 448 4.44 12.06 42.90
CA ASP A 448 3.55 12.75 43.82
C ASP A 448 3.12 11.84 45.00
N ASP A 449 2.45 12.41 45.99
CA ASP A 449 1.92 11.72 47.17
C ASP A 449 0.82 10.68 46.87
N ARG A 450 0.28 10.71 45.67
CA ARG A 450 -0.70 9.73 45.17
C ARG A 450 -0.05 8.61 44.34
N GLY A 451 1.28 8.66 44.17
CA GLY A 451 2.06 7.67 43.45
C GLY A 451 2.15 7.91 41.93
N LYS A 452 1.65 9.07 41.42
CA LYS A 452 1.75 9.44 40.01
C LYS A 452 3.07 10.18 39.76
N TYR A 453 3.76 9.85 38.66
CA TYR A 453 4.96 10.58 38.22
C TYR A 453 4.58 11.79 37.39
N ILE A 454 5.16 12.93 37.68
CA ILE A 454 5.06 14.19 36.94
C ILE A 454 6.41 14.43 36.29
N ALA A 455 6.46 14.57 34.99
CA ALA A 455 7.69 14.61 34.22
C ALA A 455 7.98 16.01 33.66
N GLY A 456 9.24 16.39 33.73
CA GLY A 456 9.85 17.44 32.92
C GLY A 456 10.73 16.81 31.87
N ARG A 457 10.88 17.47 30.71
CA ARG A 457 11.65 16.96 29.58
C ARG A 457 12.61 18.03 29.06
N ALA A 458 13.77 17.57 28.60
CA ALA A 458 14.74 18.35 27.85
C ALA A 458 15.17 17.56 26.61
N MET A 459 15.59 18.28 25.60
CA MET A 459 16.10 17.66 24.36
C MET A 459 17.52 18.14 24.10
N ALA A 460 18.34 17.23 23.58
CA ALA A 460 19.69 17.50 23.13
C ALA A 460 19.99 16.68 21.86
N GLU A 461 21.11 16.97 21.23
CA GLU A 461 21.55 16.28 20.04
C GLU A 461 22.74 15.35 20.38
N TYR A 462 22.68 14.12 19.89
CA TYR A 462 23.79 13.17 19.91
C TYR A 462 24.55 13.26 18.58
N LEU A 463 25.86 13.50 18.64
CA LEU A 463 26.77 13.60 17.49
C LEU A 463 27.81 12.47 17.54
N GLY A 464 27.46 11.33 16.97
CA GLY A 464 28.37 10.17 16.89
C GLY A 464 29.51 10.37 15.91
N ARG A 465 29.37 11.29 14.92
CA ARG A 465 30.39 11.66 13.93
C ARG A 465 30.45 13.18 13.81
N ASP A 466 31.61 13.72 13.40
CA ASP A 466 31.79 15.16 13.20
C ASP A 466 31.83 15.58 11.73
N ARG A 467 31.80 14.63 10.80
CA ARG A 467 31.74 14.86 9.36
C ARG A 467 30.77 13.89 8.72
N PHE A 468 29.97 14.46 7.80
CA PHE A 468 28.92 13.73 7.10
C PHE A 468 29.07 13.95 5.60
N VAL A 469 29.16 12.86 4.82
CA VAL A 469 29.18 12.94 3.37
C VAL A 469 27.76 12.84 2.84
N GLY A 470 27.39 13.75 1.94
CA GLY A 470 26.17 13.68 1.14
C GLY A 470 26.48 13.25 -0.28
N ILE A 471 25.59 12.49 -0.90
CA ILE A 471 25.72 12.01 -2.28
C ILE A 471 24.58 12.56 -3.14
N ARG A 472 24.87 12.92 -4.37
CA ARG A 472 23.90 13.38 -5.38
C ARG A 472 24.19 12.74 -6.72
N GLN A 473 23.15 12.29 -7.39
CA GLN A 473 23.17 11.88 -8.79
C GLN A 473 21.96 12.50 -9.48
N GLU A 474 22.18 13.13 -10.61
CA GLU A 474 21.11 13.82 -11.35
C GLU A 474 20.18 12.79 -12.02
N GLY A 475 18.86 13.04 -11.86
CA GLY A 475 17.82 12.15 -12.35
C GLY A 475 17.52 10.99 -11.39
N TRP A 476 16.41 10.33 -11.63
CA TRP A 476 15.95 9.18 -10.85
C TRP A 476 16.34 7.83 -11.48
N LEU A 477 16.72 7.85 -12.77
CA LEU A 477 17.05 6.71 -13.59
C LEU A 477 18.33 6.97 -14.37
N LEU A 478 19.22 5.99 -14.42
CA LEU A 478 20.37 5.96 -15.30
C LEU A 478 19.97 5.41 -16.68
N LYS A 479 20.75 5.72 -17.69
CA LYS A 479 20.57 5.14 -19.03
C LYS A 479 21.80 4.31 -19.40
N ALA A 480 21.58 3.05 -19.73
CA ALA A 480 22.66 2.16 -20.13
C ALA A 480 23.30 2.66 -21.44
N GLY A 481 24.65 2.75 -21.45
CA GLY A 481 25.42 3.27 -22.56
C GLY A 481 25.61 4.79 -22.57
N GLU A 482 24.93 5.57 -21.68
CA GLU A 482 25.09 7.02 -21.58
C GLU A 482 25.98 7.39 -20.39
N PRO A 483 26.89 8.39 -20.51
CA PRO A 483 27.68 8.87 -19.38
C PRO A 483 26.82 9.46 -18.28
N SER A 484 27.19 9.20 -17.03
CA SER A 484 26.57 9.75 -15.83
C SER A 484 27.65 10.17 -14.83
N GLU A 485 27.25 10.94 -13.84
CA GLU A 485 28.15 11.46 -12.79
C GLU A 485 27.47 11.33 -11.43
N VAL A 486 28.26 10.94 -10.44
CA VAL A 486 27.87 11.03 -9.04
C VAL A 486 28.73 12.09 -8.34
N GLN A 487 28.10 12.86 -7.46
CA GLN A 487 28.72 13.95 -6.74
C GLN A 487 28.67 13.69 -5.24
N ALA A 488 29.68 14.12 -4.51
CA ALA A 488 29.73 14.09 -3.06
C ALA A 488 30.11 15.45 -2.47
N ILE A 489 29.50 15.79 -1.35
CA ILE A 489 29.85 16.96 -0.54
C ILE A 489 29.98 16.54 0.93
N VAL A 490 30.86 17.20 1.69
CA VAL A 490 31.02 16.90 3.11
C VAL A 490 30.57 18.12 3.92
N VAL A 491 29.77 17.90 4.93
CA VAL A 491 29.38 18.91 5.93
C VAL A 491 29.82 18.49 7.33
N ASP A 492 30.04 19.48 8.19
CA ASP A 492 30.37 19.25 9.59
C ASP A 492 29.13 19.33 10.51
N THR A 493 29.33 19.32 11.83
CA THR A 493 28.27 19.39 12.83
C THR A 493 27.60 20.76 12.93
N GLN A 494 28.18 21.82 12.38
CA GLN A 494 27.60 23.16 12.27
C GLN A 494 26.86 23.37 10.93
N ASP A 495 26.77 22.32 10.11
CA ASP A 495 26.19 22.37 8.77
C ASP A 495 27.00 23.24 7.79
N GLU A 496 28.30 23.41 8.05
CA GLU A 496 29.20 24.09 7.15
C GLU A 496 29.93 23.08 6.24
N VAL A 497 30.25 23.50 5.01
CA VAL A 497 31.00 22.61 4.08
C VAL A 497 32.42 22.40 4.59
N ALA A 498 32.76 21.14 4.87
CA ALA A 498 34.04 20.74 5.40
C ALA A 498 35.03 20.43 4.28
N SER A 499 36.17 21.14 4.24
CA SER A 499 37.27 20.91 3.32
C SER A 499 38.35 20.02 3.95
N GLY A 500 39.17 19.34 3.11
CA GLY A 500 40.32 18.57 3.54
C GLY A 500 40.04 17.18 4.09
N ALA A 501 38.82 16.64 3.89
CA ALA A 501 38.50 15.26 4.26
C ALA A 501 38.67 14.32 3.06
N ASP A 502 39.24 13.14 3.28
CA ASP A 502 39.34 12.11 2.25
C ASP A 502 37.97 11.51 1.96
N VAL A 503 37.52 11.64 0.71
CA VAL A 503 36.25 11.12 0.21
C VAL A 503 36.50 10.01 -0.79
N THR A 504 35.79 8.89 -0.64
CA THR A 504 35.79 7.82 -1.63
C THR A 504 34.41 7.67 -2.19
N LEU A 505 34.27 7.79 -3.52
CA LEU A 505 33.06 7.49 -4.28
C LEU A 505 33.21 6.13 -4.94
N ARG A 506 32.20 5.27 -4.83
CA ARG A 506 32.21 3.93 -5.42
C ARG A 506 30.91 3.64 -6.12
N ILE A 507 31.00 3.13 -7.33
CA ILE A 507 29.87 2.75 -8.17
C ILE A 507 29.97 1.24 -8.44
N GLN A 508 28.89 0.52 -8.10
CA GLN A 508 28.81 -0.93 -8.28
C GLN A 508 27.54 -1.31 -9.06
N TYR A 509 27.67 -2.33 -9.89
CA TYR A 509 26.57 -2.97 -10.61
C TYR A 509 26.19 -4.28 -9.89
N ARG A 510 24.88 -4.53 -9.73
CA ARG A 510 24.38 -5.78 -9.19
C ARG A 510 24.24 -6.82 -10.30
N GLU A 511 25.21 -7.71 -10.39
CA GLU A 511 25.10 -8.88 -11.24
C GLU A 511 24.22 -9.94 -10.59
N THR A 512 23.16 -10.35 -11.29
CA THR A 512 22.21 -11.36 -10.80
C THR A 512 22.34 -12.60 -11.67
N THR A 513 22.47 -13.76 -11.03
CA THR A 513 22.45 -15.07 -11.68
C THR A 513 21.34 -15.92 -11.08
N ALA A 514 20.69 -16.74 -11.90
CA ALA A 514 19.66 -17.67 -11.44
C ALA A 514 20.10 -19.11 -11.73
N SER A 515 19.85 -19.98 -10.78
CA SER A 515 20.06 -21.43 -10.92
C SER A 515 18.81 -22.18 -10.46
N ARG A 516 18.46 -23.25 -11.18
CA ARG A 516 17.40 -24.15 -10.72
C ARG A 516 18.00 -25.23 -9.85
N VAL A 517 17.48 -25.33 -8.63
CA VAL A 517 17.88 -26.34 -7.66
C VAL A 517 16.69 -27.26 -7.42
N LYS A 518 16.96 -28.57 -7.51
CA LYS A 518 15.97 -29.59 -7.22
C LYS A 518 15.78 -29.70 -5.70
N GLY A 519 14.61 -29.31 -5.21
CA GLY A 519 14.24 -29.40 -3.80
C GLY A 519 13.64 -30.77 -3.42
N ALA A 520 13.24 -30.90 -2.17
CA ALA A 520 12.53 -32.07 -1.67
C ALA A 520 11.21 -32.30 -2.44
N GLY A 521 10.86 -33.55 -2.73
CA GLY A 521 9.65 -33.91 -3.46
C GLY A 521 9.69 -33.62 -4.96
N ASN A 522 10.88 -33.55 -5.56
CA ASN A 522 11.13 -33.23 -6.97
C ASN A 522 10.66 -31.80 -7.41
N ALA A 523 10.34 -30.90 -6.46
CA ALA A 523 10.09 -29.52 -6.79
C ALA A 523 11.37 -28.79 -7.25
N TYR A 524 11.26 -27.96 -8.29
CA TYR A 524 12.35 -27.07 -8.70
C TYR A 524 12.14 -25.71 -8.09
N ILE A 525 13.19 -25.19 -7.44
CA ILE A 525 13.23 -23.85 -6.86
C ILE A 525 14.25 -23.03 -7.65
N THR A 526 13.86 -21.86 -8.12
CA THR A 526 14.79 -20.90 -8.71
C THR A 526 15.51 -20.18 -7.57
N GLN A 527 16.84 -20.32 -7.52
CA GLN A 527 17.69 -19.62 -6.57
C GLN A 527 18.41 -18.47 -7.30
N TYR A 528 18.26 -17.27 -6.78
CA TYR A 528 18.93 -16.09 -7.27
C TYR A 528 20.16 -15.79 -6.42
N ASN A 529 21.26 -15.47 -7.09
CA ASN A 529 22.49 -15.04 -6.44
C ASN A 529 22.88 -13.67 -6.96
N HIS A 530 23.21 -12.78 -6.05
CA HIS A 530 23.60 -11.40 -6.34
C HIS A 530 25.06 -11.17 -6.00
N ASN A 531 25.76 -10.53 -6.90
CA ASN A 531 27.13 -10.10 -6.70
C ASN A 531 27.29 -8.64 -7.11
N TRP A 532 27.94 -7.83 -6.26
CA TRP A 532 28.25 -6.45 -6.57
C TRP A 532 29.60 -6.37 -7.28
N VAL A 533 29.61 -5.85 -8.50
CA VAL A 533 30.79 -5.69 -9.34
C VAL A 533 31.14 -4.21 -9.41
N ASP A 534 32.38 -3.86 -9.16
CA ASP A 534 32.86 -2.49 -9.26
C ASP A 534 32.83 -2.00 -10.71
N VAL A 535 32.22 -0.84 -10.93
CA VAL A 535 32.12 -0.15 -12.22
C VAL A 535 33.11 1.01 -12.25
N ALA A 536 33.15 1.80 -11.19
CA ALA A 536 34.08 2.92 -11.04
C ALA A 536 34.37 3.19 -9.55
N SER A 537 35.52 3.76 -9.28
CA SER A 537 35.88 4.26 -7.95
C SER A 537 36.75 5.52 -8.11
N CYS A 538 36.43 6.58 -7.38
CA CYS A 538 37.12 7.84 -7.39
C CYS A 538 37.49 8.24 -5.95
N ALA A 539 38.76 8.60 -5.73
CA ALA A 539 39.19 9.20 -4.48
C ALA A 539 39.38 10.73 -4.70
N ALA A 540 38.95 11.51 -3.76
CA ALA A 540 39.04 12.97 -3.79
C ALA A 540 39.22 13.51 -2.38
N VAL A 541 39.69 14.75 -2.27
CA VAL A 541 39.70 15.50 -1.03
C VAL A 541 38.54 16.48 -1.08
N SER A 542 37.73 16.53 -0.03
CA SER A 542 36.59 17.43 0.04
C SER A 542 37.00 18.90 -0.01
N ASP A 543 36.23 19.71 -0.71
CA ASP A 543 36.42 21.16 -0.81
C ASP A 543 35.03 21.86 -0.86
N ALA A 544 35.04 23.17 -1.03
CA ALA A 544 33.86 24.01 -1.18
C ALA A 544 32.95 23.59 -2.36
N GLU A 545 33.56 23.00 -3.40
CA GLU A 545 32.84 22.42 -4.55
C GLU A 545 32.69 20.90 -4.36
N PRO A 546 31.56 20.31 -4.82
CA PRO A 546 31.37 18.88 -4.74
C PRO A 546 32.41 18.05 -5.49
N SER A 547 32.93 17.01 -4.87
CA SER A 547 33.75 15.99 -5.53
C SER A 547 32.91 15.22 -6.55
N ARG A 548 33.49 14.84 -7.69
CA ARG A 548 32.78 14.23 -8.83
C ARG A 548 33.42 12.91 -9.24
N CYS A 549 32.59 11.95 -9.62
CA CYS A 549 33.01 10.68 -10.19
C CYS A 549 32.15 10.36 -11.41
N ALA A 550 32.76 10.43 -12.59
CA ALA A 550 32.10 10.09 -13.84
C ALA A 550 32.15 8.58 -14.09
N PHE A 551 31.07 8.03 -14.63
CA PHE A 551 30.98 6.62 -15.01
C PHE A 551 29.98 6.43 -16.15
N THR A 552 30.01 5.27 -16.80
CA THR A 552 29.01 4.88 -17.80
C THR A 552 28.41 3.55 -17.37
N PRO A 553 27.10 3.48 -17.08
CA PRO A 553 26.43 2.20 -16.84
C PRO A 553 26.36 1.44 -18.17
N GLU A 554 27.10 0.36 -18.31
CA GLU A 554 27.16 -0.41 -19.55
C GLU A 554 25.95 -1.30 -19.79
N LYS A 555 25.28 -1.72 -18.70
CA LYS A 555 24.17 -2.67 -18.72
C LYS A 555 22.94 -2.08 -18.03
N PRO A 556 21.71 -2.42 -18.48
CA PRO A 556 20.52 -2.13 -17.69
C PRO A 556 20.54 -2.97 -16.38
N GLY A 557 19.92 -2.45 -15.32
CA GLY A 557 19.88 -3.13 -14.02
C GLY A 557 20.14 -2.19 -12.86
N LEU A 558 20.41 -2.76 -11.70
CA LEU A 558 20.57 -2.01 -10.44
C LEU A 558 22.04 -1.62 -10.22
N TYR A 559 22.25 -0.34 -9.95
CA TYR A 559 23.53 0.25 -9.54
C TYR A 559 23.44 0.74 -8.10
N GLN A 560 24.50 0.53 -7.33
CA GLN A 560 24.70 1.13 -6.02
C GLN A 560 25.78 2.20 -6.14
N LEU A 561 25.43 3.42 -5.76
CA LEU A 561 26.31 4.57 -5.71
C LEU A 561 26.57 4.84 -4.24
N SER A 562 27.82 4.82 -3.80
CA SER A 562 28.18 5.10 -2.40
C SER A 562 29.25 6.18 -2.29
N ALA A 563 29.22 6.90 -1.18
CA ALA A 563 30.26 7.83 -0.79
C ALA A 563 30.61 7.60 0.68
N SER A 564 31.90 7.62 0.99
CA SER A 564 32.41 7.47 2.35
C SER A 564 33.40 8.57 2.70
N VAL A 565 33.40 8.97 3.97
CA VAL A 565 34.35 9.94 4.54
C VAL A 565 34.84 9.44 5.90
N LEU A 566 36.06 9.78 6.29
CA LEU A 566 36.51 9.62 7.66
C LEU A 566 36.32 10.92 8.43
N ASP A 567 35.78 10.81 9.64
CA ASP A 567 35.66 11.96 10.54
C ASP A 567 37.03 12.35 11.12
N SER A 568 37.11 13.43 11.92
CA SER A 568 38.39 13.90 12.50
C SER A 568 39.05 12.88 13.45
N LYS A 569 38.25 11.94 13.98
CA LYS A 569 38.70 10.85 14.87
C LYS A 569 38.98 9.55 14.10
N GLY A 570 38.92 9.57 12.74
CA GLY A 570 39.16 8.41 11.88
C GLY A 570 38.01 7.41 11.82
N ARG A 571 36.79 7.78 12.26
CA ARG A 571 35.62 6.92 12.21
C ARG A 571 34.90 7.10 10.87
N PRO A 572 34.48 6.00 10.20
CA PRO A 572 33.84 6.11 8.91
C PRO A 572 32.38 6.59 9.00
N TYR A 573 31.98 7.39 8.03
CA TYR A 573 30.60 7.64 7.69
C TYR A 573 30.39 7.35 6.21
N GLU A 574 29.43 6.49 5.90
CA GLU A 574 29.11 6.07 4.53
C GLU A 574 27.63 6.26 4.23
N VAL A 575 27.36 6.71 3.03
CA VAL A 575 26.02 6.86 2.47
C VAL A 575 25.94 6.16 1.13
N SER A 576 24.81 5.54 0.84
CA SER A 576 24.58 4.90 -0.45
C SER A 576 23.17 5.19 -0.98
N MET A 577 23.06 5.18 -2.30
CA MET A 577 21.77 5.22 -3.00
C MET A 577 21.75 4.20 -4.13
N SER A 578 20.59 3.62 -4.37
CA SER A 578 20.38 2.73 -5.50
C SER A 578 19.78 3.49 -6.68
N ARG A 579 20.23 3.15 -7.90
CA ARG A 579 19.68 3.68 -9.14
C ARG A 579 19.50 2.56 -10.15
N TRP A 580 18.35 2.52 -10.77
CA TRP A 580 18.12 1.66 -11.92
C TRP A 580 18.71 2.29 -13.18
N ALA A 581 19.30 1.48 -14.03
CA ALA A 581 19.65 1.86 -15.40
C ALA A 581 18.65 1.20 -16.35
N ALA A 582 17.96 2.02 -17.15
CA ALA A 582 17.13 1.54 -18.25
C ALA A 582 17.92 1.52 -19.55
N GLY A 583 17.58 0.61 -20.46
CA GLY A 583 18.21 0.52 -21.77
C GLY A 583 18.14 -0.88 -22.35
N LYS A 584 18.80 -1.05 -23.51
CA LYS A 584 18.83 -2.32 -24.23
C LYS A 584 19.57 -3.40 -23.45
N GLY A 585 18.94 -4.57 -23.35
CA GLY A 585 19.50 -5.74 -22.70
C GLY A 585 18.54 -6.40 -21.73
N GLN A 586 18.83 -7.66 -21.42
CA GLN A 586 18.02 -8.42 -20.48
C GLN A 586 18.46 -8.17 -19.04
N VAL A 587 17.49 -7.87 -18.18
CA VAL A 587 17.63 -7.89 -16.74
C VAL A 587 16.95 -9.15 -16.21
N LEU A 588 17.65 -9.93 -15.43
CA LEU A 588 17.11 -11.09 -14.75
C LEU A 588 16.36 -10.61 -13.50
N TRP A 589 15.05 -10.52 -13.61
CA TRP A 589 14.18 -10.19 -12.48
C TRP A 589 13.97 -11.42 -11.59
N GLU A 590 14.04 -11.21 -10.29
CA GLU A 590 13.62 -12.25 -9.34
C GLU A 590 12.13 -12.54 -9.51
N GLU A 591 11.79 -13.82 -9.47
CA GLU A 591 10.38 -14.20 -9.45
C GLU A 591 9.72 -13.68 -8.18
N THR A 592 8.84 -12.71 -8.33
CA THR A 592 7.95 -12.27 -7.25
C THR A 592 6.82 -13.28 -7.09
N PRO A 593 6.44 -13.62 -5.84
CA PRO A 593 5.30 -14.49 -5.60
C PRO A 593 4.03 -13.97 -6.30
N GLY A 594 3.27 -14.88 -6.88
CA GLY A 594 2.06 -14.55 -7.62
C GLY A 594 2.34 -14.00 -9.03
N HIS A 595 1.46 -13.12 -9.51
CA HIS A 595 1.51 -12.52 -10.85
C HIS A 595 1.96 -11.07 -10.84
N ARG A 596 2.76 -10.66 -9.87
CA ARG A 596 3.15 -9.26 -9.64
C ARG A 596 4.12 -8.75 -10.70
N LEU A 597 3.84 -7.53 -11.19
CA LEU A 597 4.70 -6.68 -12.00
C LEU A 597 5.11 -5.47 -11.15
N ASP A 598 6.40 -5.26 -10.96
CA ASP A 598 6.89 -4.10 -10.20
C ASP A 598 6.89 -2.85 -11.08
N ILE A 599 6.25 -1.79 -10.56
CA ILE A 599 6.19 -0.47 -11.18
C ILE A 599 6.69 0.56 -10.14
N GLU A 600 7.78 1.26 -10.46
CA GLU A 600 8.40 2.24 -9.56
C GLU A 600 8.16 3.67 -10.06
N PRO A 601 7.47 4.54 -9.31
CA PRO A 601 7.27 5.92 -9.69
C PRO A 601 8.55 6.76 -9.46
N GLU A 602 8.78 7.76 -10.29
CA GLU A 602 9.87 8.72 -10.15
C GLU A 602 9.76 9.55 -8.85
N LYS A 603 8.55 9.93 -8.49
CA LYS A 603 8.25 10.75 -7.31
C LYS A 603 7.14 10.10 -6.48
N LYS A 604 7.09 10.45 -5.20
CA LYS A 604 6.01 10.01 -4.29
C LYS A 604 4.68 10.72 -4.56
N GLU A 605 4.73 11.94 -5.10
CA GLU A 605 3.57 12.78 -5.41
C GLU A 605 3.88 13.69 -6.60
N TYR A 606 2.85 14.07 -7.33
CA TYR A 606 2.94 14.90 -8.52
C TYR A 606 2.01 16.13 -8.42
N ARG A 607 2.20 17.10 -9.31
CA ARG A 607 1.35 18.29 -9.44
C ARG A 607 0.75 18.32 -10.84
N VAL A 608 -0.40 18.99 -10.95
CA VAL A 608 -0.97 19.30 -12.27
C VAL A 608 0.05 20.05 -13.11
N GLY A 609 0.27 19.58 -14.34
CA GLY A 609 1.30 20.07 -15.25
C GLY A 609 2.62 19.29 -15.23
N ASP A 610 2.85 18.40 -14.26
CA ASP A 610 3.99 17.49 -14.26
C ASP A 610 3.81 16.39 -15.33
N THR A 611 4.90 15.72 -15.67
CA THR A 611 4.89 14.42 -16.32
C THR A 611 5.34 13.38 -15.31
N ALA A 612 4.44 12.47 -14.95
CA ALA A 612 4.78 11.33 -14.09
C ALA A 612 5.49 10.25 -14.91
N ARG A 613 6.61 9.73 -14.39
CA ARG A 613 7.38 8.66 -15.01
C ARG A 613 7.43 7.45 -14.10
N PHE A 614 7.31 6.27 -14.72
CA PHE A 614 7.24 4.99 -14.02
C PHE A 614 8.16 4.00 -14.68
N LEU A 615 9.11 3.45 -13.91
CA LEU A 615 9.92 2.32 -14.35
C LEU A 615 9.14 1.02 -14.18
N VAL A 616 8.97 0.27 -15.25
CA VAL A 616 8.35 -1.05 -15.25
C VAL A 616 9.43 -2.12 -15.36
N ARG A 617 9.46 -3.06 -14.42
CA ARG A 617 10.35 -4.22 -14.46
C ARG A 617 9.70 -5.33 -15.28
N ASN A 618 9.87 -5.28 -16.59
CA ASN A 618 9.23 -6.19 -17.51
C ASN A 618 9.97 -7.54 -17.61
N PRO A 619 9.34 -8.67 -17.20
CA PRO A 619 9.95 -10.00 -17.34
C PRO A 619 9.75 -10.62 -18.73
N PHE A 620 8.95 -9.99 -19.61
CA PHE A 620 8.59 -10.49 -20.95
C PHE A 620 8.94 -9.48 -22.05
N PRO A 621 10.24 -9.26 -22.36
CA PRO A 621 10.64 -8.34 -23.43
C PRO A 621 9.95 -8.68 -24.75
N GLY A 622 9.47 -7.66 -25.47
CA GLY A 622 8.69 -7.78 -26.70
C GLY A 622 7.18 -8.02 -26.51
N ALA A 623 6.72 -8.13 -25.26
CA ALA A 623 5.32 -8.42 -24.96
C ALA A 623 4.40 -7.18 -25.08
N LYS A 624 3.13 -7.44 -25.34
CA LYS A 624 2.07 -6.41 -25.28
C LYS A 624 1.69 -6.16 -23.82
N ALA A 625 1.51 -4.89 -23.49
CA ALA A 625 1.04 -4.42 -22.20
C ALA A 625 -0.25 -3.61 -22.38
N LEU A 626 -1.27 -3.91 -21.58
CA LEU A 626 -2.39 -3.01 -21.37
C LEU A 626 -2.06 -2.10 -20.21
N VAL A 627 -1.94 -0.81 -20.47
CA VAL A 627 -1.74 0.22 -19.45
C VAL A 627 -3.08 0.92 -19.18
N THR A 628 -3.41 1.11 -17.89
CA THR A 628 -4.66 1.76 -17.49
C THR A 628 -4.42 2.82 -16.43
N LEU A 629 -5.15 3.92 -16.51
CA LEU A 629 -5.33 4.89 -15.43
C LEU A 629 -6.69 4.63 -14.78
N GLU A 630 -6.72 4.49 -13.47
CA GLU A 630 -7.89 4.00 -12.75
C GLU A 630 -8.18 4.82 -11.50
N ARG A 631 -9.46 5.09 -11.29
CA ARG A 631 -10.00 5.59 -10.03
C ARG A 631 -11.48 5.19 -9.97
N TYR A 632 -11.80 4.18 -9.14
CA TYR A 632 -13.13 3.56 -9.06
C TYR A 632 -13.65 2.89 -10.36
N GLY A 633 -12.81 2.82 -11.35
CA GLY A 633 -13.00 2.29 -12.69
C GLY A 633 -11.86 2.75 -13.58
N VAL A 634 -11.82 2.25 -14.81
CA VAL A 634 -10.82 2.62 -15.81
C VAL A 634 -11.20 3.96 -16.44
N GLN A 635 -10.38 4.98 -16.23
CA GLN A 635 -10.53 6.30 -16.84
C GLN A 635 -9.94 6.35 -18.25
N LYS A 636 -8.77 5.73 -18.43
CA LYS A 636 -8.03 5.70 -19.68
C LYS A 636 -7.31 4.37 -19.82
N HIS A 637 -7.21 3.87 -21.05
CA HIS A 637 -6.42 2.69 -21.35
C HIS A 637 -5.70 2.86 -22.71
N TRP A 638 -4.57 2.18 -22.86
CA TRP A 638 -3.85 2.06 -24.13
C TRP A 638 -2.99 0.81 -24.14
N LEU A 639 -2.65 0.35 -25.34
CA LEU A 639 -1.68 -0.72 -25.53
C LEU A 639 -0.30 -0.13 -25.77
N GLU A 640 0.69 -0.78 -25.21
CA GLU A 640 2.10 -0.51 -25.42
C GLU A 640 2.86 -1.81 -25.66
N THR A 641 3.96 -1.75 -26.40
CA THR A 641 4.85 -2.90 -26.55
C THR A 641 6.07 -2.65 -25.66
N PHE A 642 6.28 -3.50 -24.69
CA PHE A 642 7.44 -3.42 -23.83
C PHE A 642 8.60 -4.18 -24.46
N GLU A 643 9.40 -3.47 -25.24
CA GLU A 643 10.48 -4.07 -26.04
C GLU A 643 11.63 -4.58 -25.16
N GLU A 644 11.88 -3.92 -24.03
CA GLU A 644 13.02 -4.18 -23.17
C GLU A 644 12.57 -4.72 -21.78
N SER A 645 13.55 -5.19 -21.01
CA SER A 645 13.30 -5.61 -19.61
C SER A 645 13.07 -4.43 -18.67
N THR A 646 13.42 -3.22 -19.07
CA THR A 646 13.24 -1.98 -18.32
C THR A 646 12.52 -0.98 -19.20
N GLU A 647 11.24 -0.72 -18.90
CA GLU A 647 10.41 0.22 -19.66
C GLU A 647 10.04 1.43 -18.82
N VAL A 648 9.80 2.56 -19.48
CA VAL A 648 9.39 3.79 -18.81
C VAL A 648 8.07 4.27 -19.38
N ILE A 649 7.02 4.22 -18.57
CA ILE A 649 5.72 4.79 -18.89
C ILE A 649 5.72 6.26 -18.49
N GLU A 650 5.26 7.15 -19.38
CA GLU A 650 5.09 8.58 -19.11
C GLU A 650 3.60 8.97 -19.13
N VAL A 651 3.15 9.67 -18.08
CA VAL A 651 1.77 10.14 -17.94
C VAL A 651 1.77 11.64 -17.69
N PRO A 652 1.25 12.47 -18.61
CA PRO A 652 1.01 13.89 -18.33
C PRO A 652 -0.09 14.03 -17.25
N ILE A 653 0.18 14.81 -16.22
CA ILE A 653 -0.74 15.01 -15.11
C ILE A 653 -1.66 16.20 -15.38
N GLY A 654 -2.96 15.93 -15.52
CA GLY A 654 -4.04 16.89 -15.71
C GLY A 654 -4.84 17.15 -14.44
N GLU A 655 -5.79 18.08 -14.52
CA GLU A 655 -6.72 18.41 -13.42
C GLU A 655 -7.67 17.24 -13.07
N ASP A 656 -8.01 16.42 -14.07
CA ASP A 656 -8.81 15.21 -13.95
C ASP A 656 -8.15 14.11 -13.12
N HIS A 657 -6.82 14.20 -12.94
CA HIS A 657 -6.05 13.29 -12.11
C HIS A 657 -6.07 13.62 -10.61
N VAL A 658 -6.58 14.77 -10.20
CA VAL A 658 -6.65 15.17 -8.78
C VAL A 658 -7.81 14.43 -8.07
N PRO A 659 -7.63 13.90 -6.84
CA PRO A 659 -6.47 13.97 -5.95
C PRO A 659 -5.45 12.84 -6.15
N GLY A 660 -5.60 12.04 -7.17
CA GLY A 660 -4.74 10.91 -7.50
C GLY A 660 -5.46 9.86 -8.32
N PHE A 661 -4.70 8.93 -8.82
CA PHE A 661 -5.17 7.78 -9.59
C PHE A 661 -4.26 6.57 -9.33
N TYR A 662 -4.65 5.43 -9.87
CA TYR A 662 -3.78 4.25 -9.94
C TYR A 662 -3.33 4.06 -11.38
N LEU A 663 -2.02 3.93 -11.59
CA LEU A 663 -1.49 3.39 -12.83
C LEU A 663 -1.42 1.87 -12.69
N SER A 664 -1.96 1.15 -13.65
CA SER A 664 -1.80 -0.30 -13.74
C SER A 664 -1.26 -0.70 -15.09
N ALA A 665 -0.47 -1.76 -15.11
CA ALA A 665 -0.02 -2.42 -16.33
C ALA A 665 -0.21 -3.93 -16.22
N VAL A 666 -0.79 -4.53 -17.25
CA VAL A 666 -0.90 -5.98 -17.42
C VAL A 666 -0.09 -6.37 -18.63
N VAL A 667 0.91 -7.21 -18.43
CA VAL A 667 1.80 -7.72 -19.49
C VAL A 667 1.51 -9.20 -19.73
N THR A 668 1.34 -9.62 -20.97
CA THR A 668 1.07 -11.01 -21.32
C THR A 668 2.19 -11.58 -22.21
N SER A 669 2.64 -12.78 -21.86
CA SER A 669 3.50 -13.59 -22.71
C SER A 669 2.69 -14.68 -23.36
N PRO A 670 2.74 -14.85 -24.69
CA PRO A 670 2.16 -16.01 -25.36
C PRO A 670 2.93 -17.28 -25.00
N ARG A 671 2.49 -18.42 -25.54
CA ARG A 671 3.27 -19.63 -25.53
C ARG A 671 4.59 -19.42 -26.28
N VAL A 672 5.71 -19.71 -25.62
CA VAL A 672 7.07 -19.51 -26.19
C VAL A 672 7.74 -20.83 -26.62
N GLU A 673 7.29 -21.98 -26.05
CA GLU A 673 7.81 -23.31 -26.37
C GLU A 673 6.68 -24.34 -26.40
N ALA A 674 6.89 -25.41 -27.15
CA ALA A 674 5.96 -26.55 -27.15
C ALA A 674 5.90 -27.16 -25.73
N PRO A 675 4.73 -27.72 -25.32
CA PRO A 675 4.65 -28.40 -24.02
C PRO A 675 5.65 -29.56 -23.96
N PRO A 676 6.27 -29.76 -22.80
CA PRO A 676 7.19 -30.90 -22.61
C PRO A 676 6.43 -32.24 -22.63
N SER A 677 7.16 -33.32 -22.65
CA SER A 677 6.59 -34.66 -22.40
C SER A 677 5.97 -34.73 -20.99
N GLU A 678 5.02 -35.64 -20.76
CA GLU A 678 4.07 -35.68 -19.64
C GLU A 678 4.61 -35.48 -18.19
N ASP A 679 5.90 -35.61 -17.96
CA ASP A 679 6.50 -35.56 -16.61
C ASP A 679 7.32 -34.27 -16.33
N ASP A 680 7.50 -33.38 -17.29
CA ASP A 680 8.30 -32.18 -17.14
C ASP A 680 7.45 -30.92 -16.89
N LEU A 681 8.04 -29.90 -16.27
CA LEU A 681 7.40 -28.62 -15.99
C LEU A 681 7.23 -27.82 -17.29
N ASP A 682 6.00 -27.49 -17.65
CA ASP A 682 5.69 -26.63 -18.83
C ASP A 682 6.07 -25.16 -18.58
N LEU A 683 7.27 -24.81 -19.01
CA LEU A 683 7.84 -23.47 -18.84
C LEU A 683 7.45 -22.52 -19.98
N GLY A 684 7.05 -23.08 -21.10
CA GLY A 684 6.66 -22.33 -22.26
C GLY A 684 5.20 -21.87 -22.28
N LYS A 685 4.43 -22.21 -21.24
CA LYS A 685 3.00 -21.87 -21.17
C LYS A 685 2.76 -20.36 -21.15
N PRO A 686 1.61 -19.88 -21.64
CA PRO A 686 1.23 -18.48 -21.54
C PRO A 686 1.29 -17.99 -20.08
N ALA A 687 1.75 -16.78 -19.93
CA ALA A 687 1.92 -16.17 -18.60
C ALA A 687 1.51 -14.70 -18.64
N PHE A 688 1.18 -14.15 -17.48
CA PHE A 688 0.95 -12.72 -17.33
C PHE A 688 1.58 -12.20 -16.04
N ARG A 689 1.79 -10.87 -16.01
CA ARG A 689 2.13 -10.13 -14.81
C ARG A 689 1.31 -8.86 -14.76
N MET A 690 0.93 -8.46 -13.57
CA MET A 690 0.11 -7.26 -13.37
C MET A 690 0.65 -6.44 -12.21
N GLY A 691 0.72 -5.12 -12.39
CA GLY A 691 1.17 -4.18 -11.37
C GLY A 691 0.22 -3.02 -11.20
N TYR A 692 0.23 -2.46 -9.99
CA TYR A 692 -0.47 -1.24 -9.63
C TYR A 692 0.47 -0.31 -8.87
N VAL A 693 0.35 0.98 -9.13
CA VAL A 693 0.98 2.01 -8.32
C VAL A 693 0.00 3.15 -8.09
N GLN A 694 -0.12 3.57 -6.83
CA GLN A 694 -0.88 4.75 -6.46
C GLN A 694 -0.09 6.00 -6.80
N VAL A 695 -0.75 6.97 -7.43
CA VAL A 695 -0.17 8.23 -7.89
C VAL A 695 -0.91 9.38 -7.24
N PRO A 696 -0.45 9.89 -6.09
CA PRO A 696 -1.01 11.09 -5.47
C PRO A 696 -0.74 12.32 -6.35
N VAL A 697 -1.76 13.15 -6.53
CA VAL A 697 -1.67 14.40 -7.29
C VAL A 697 -2.10 15.57 -6.40
N LEU A 698 -1.16 16.49 -6.17
CA LEU A 698 -1.40 17.71 -5.44
C LEU A 698 -1.88 18.81 -6.40
N ASP A 699 -2.93 19.50 -6.01
CA ASP A 699 -3.42 20.67 -6.73
C ASP A 699 -3.26 21.93 -5.85
N PRO A 700 -2.25 22.75 -6.09
CA PRO A 700 -2.01 23.92 -5.28
C PRO A 700 -3.12 24.98 -5.40
N VAL A 701 -3.97 24.91 -6.43
CA VAL A 701 -5.14 25.79 -6.55
C VAL A 701 -6.18 25.47 -5.47
N LYS A 702 -6.25 24.23 -5.02
CA LYS A 702 -7.14 23.75 -3.95
C LYS A 702 -6.53 23.89 -2.55
N GLU A 703 -5.26 24.29 -2.45
CA GLU A 703 -4.63 24.58 -1.16
C GLU A 703 -5.06 25.95 -0.66
N ILE A 704 -5.56 26.00 0.57
CA ILE A 704 -5.94 27.25 1.24
C ILE A 704 -4.81 27.66 2.18
N VAL A 705 -4.29 28.87 1.98
CA VAL A 705 -3.37 29.51 2.91
C VAL A 705 -4.20 30.30 3.91
N VAL A 706 -4.05 29.98 5.18
CA VAL A 706 -4.74 30.67 6.28
C VAL A 706 -3.69 31.39 7.12
N GLU A 707 -3.82 32.71 7.20
CA GLU A 707 -3.01 33.56 8.09
C GLU A 707 -3.83 33.87 9.33
N VAL A 708 -3.23 33.67 10.50
CA VAL A 708 -3.87 33.84 11.80
C VAL A 708 -3.18 35.03 12.52
N HIS A 709 -3.92 36.09 12.78
CA HIS A 709 -3.42 37.29 13.43
C HIS A 709 -4.17 37.56 14.73
N PRO A 710 -3.68 37.08 15.87
CA PRO A 710 -4.24 37.44 17.17
C PRO A 710 -3.92 38.92 17.49
N GLU A 711 -4.81 39.58 18.18
CA GLU A 711 -4.62 41.00 18.58
C GLU A 711 -3.46 41.16 19.60
N LYS A 712 -3.12 40.09 20.34
CA LYS A 712 -2.03 40.08 21.34
C LYS A 712 -1.28 38.74 21.21
N ASP A 713 0.01 38.78 21.58
CA ASP A 713 0.86 37.58 21.60
C ASP A 713 0.57 36.65 22.80
N LEU A 714 -0.02 37.19 23.88
CA LEU A 714 -0.31 36.45 25.10
C LEU A 714 -1.68 36.84 25.68
N TYR A 715 -2.47 35.86 26.02
CA TYR A 715 -3.77 35.97 26.68
C TYR A 715 -3.78 35.18 27.99
N LYS A 716 -4.56 35.65 28.95
CA LYS A 716 -4.82 34.88 30.18
C LYS A 716 -6.08 34.02 30.02
N PRO A 717 -6.18 32.91 30.73
CA PRO A 717 -7.43 32.13 30.79
C PRO A 717 -8.64 33.03 31.08
N ARG A 718 -9.72 32.87 30.32
CA ARG A 718 -10.96 33.68 30.35
C ARG A 718 -10.88 35.08 29.72
N ASP A 719 -9.76 35.49 29.13
CA ASP A 719 -9.70 36.69 28.31
C ASP A 719 -10.55 36.48 27.03
N LYS A 720 -11.12 37.59 26.54
CA LYS A 720 -11.70 37.60 25.19
C LYS A 720 -10.59 37.68 24.17
N VAL A 721 -10.48 36.66 23.33
CA VAL A 721 -9.53 36.59 22.25
C VAL A 721 -10.18 37.16 20.98
N LYS A 722 -9.50 38.10 20.32
CA LYS A 722 -9.87 38.57 19.00
C LYS A 722 -8.78 38.16 18.02
N VAL A 723 -9.19 37.44 16.99
CA VAL A 723 -8.30 36.95 15.96
C VAL A 723 -8.79 37.39 14.58
N GLU A 724 -7.92 37.92 13.77
CA GLU A 724 -8.19 38.17 12.36
C GLU A 724 -7.68 36.98 11.56
N LEU A 725 -8.56 36.37 10.74
CA LEU A 725 -8.22 35.27 9.85
C LEU A 725 -8.25 35.76 8.41
N LYS A 726 -7.15 35.54 7.67
CA LYS A 726 -7.10 35.77 6.23
C LYS A 726 -6.90 34.45 5.51
N ALA A 727 -7.91 34.04 4.75
CA ALA A 727 -7.87 32.80 3.98
C ALA A 727 -7.88 33.10 2.49
N ARG A 728 -7.02 32.43 1.74
CA ARG A 728 -6.96 32.54 0.27
C ARG A 728 -6.46 31.23 -0.31
N PRO A 729 -6.89 30.84 -1.54
CA PRO A 729 -6.19 29.77 -2.25
C PRO A 729 -4.71 30.12 -2.44
N ARG A 730 -3.83 29.13 -2.39
CA ARG A 730 -2.38 29.34 -2.58
C ARG A 730 -2.08 29.94 -3.94
N LEU A 731 -2.71 29.42 -4.99
CA LEU A 731 -2.64 29.95 -6.36
C LEU A 731 -4.06 30.28 -6.80
N TRP A 732 -4.34 31.56 -7.06
CA TRP A 732 -5.63 32.03 -7.52
C TRP A 732 -5.46 33.12 -8.57
N ALA A 733 -6.01 32.90 -9.75
CA ALA A 733 -5.96 33.84 -10.87
C ALA A 733 -7.26 34.64 -11.07
N GLY A 734 -8.32 34.36 -10.28
CA GLY A 734 -9.61 35.03 -10.39
C GLY A 734 -9.64 36.42 -9.78
N ALA A 735 -10.55 37.25 -10.25
CA ALA A 735 -10.71 38.63 -9.76
C ALA A 735 -11.33 38.72 -8.35
N ALA A 736 -12.12 37.73 -7.95
CA ALA A 736 -12.73 37.65 -6.62
C ALA A 736 -12.38 36.32 -5.96
N LEU A 737 -12.16 36.30 -4.64
CA LEU A 737 -11.90 35.07 -3.89
C LEU A 737 -13.19 34.23 -3.85
N PRO A 738 -13.09 32.91 -4.03
CA PRO A 738 -14.22 32.02 -3.86
C PRO A 738 -14.67 32.02 -2.39
N PRO A 739 -15.94 31.71 -2.10
CA PRO A 739 -16.40 31.48 -0.74
C PRO A 739 -15.63 30.30 -0.13
N MET A 740 -15.21 30.46 1.13
CA MET A 740 -14.45 29.43 1.87
C MET A 740 -15.04 29.27 3.26
N GLU A 741 -15.03 28.05 3.76
CA GLU A 741 -15.45 27.74 5.11
C GLU A 741 -14.25 27.20 5.92
N LEU A 742 -14.11 27.71 7.14
CA LEU A 742 -13.02 27.35 8.04
C LEU A 742 -13.58 26.72 9.33
N ALA A 743 -12.81 25.77 9.90
CA ALA A 743 -12.96 25.36 11.29
C ALA A 743 -11.93 26.10 12.13
N VAL A 744 -12.34 26.71 13.22
CA VAL A 744 -11.48 27.47 14.12
C VAL A 744 -11.57 26.87 15.52
N ALA A 745 -10.42 26.55 16.13
CA ALA A 745 -10.33 26.12 17.51
C ALA A 745 -9.41 27.07 18.28
N VAL A 746 -9.78 27.40 19.51
CA VAL A 746 -8.97 28.21 20.44
C VAL A 746 -8.72 27.34 21.67
N LEU A 747 -7.46 27.04 21.95
CA LEU A 747 -7.03 26.14 23.00
C LEU A 747 -6.19 26.89 24.03
N ASP A 748 -6.25 26.45 25.28
CA ASP A 748 -5.28 26.83 26.31
C ASP A 748 -3.96 26.08 26.02
N GLU A 749 -2.82 26.78 26.13
CA GLU A 749 -1.49 26.17 25.87
C GLU A 749 -1.22 24.95 26.78
N ALA A 750 -1.74 24.96 28.00
CA ALA A 750 -1.62 23.84 28.91
C ALA A 750 -2.26 22.51 28.41
N VAL A 751 -3.11 22.57 27.41
CA VAL A 751 -3.67 21.36 26.77
C VAL A 751 -2.61 20.58 26.01
N PHE A 752 -1.58 21.25 25.46
CA PHE A 752 -0.48 20.58 24.77
C PHE A 752 0.43 19.77 25.73
N ASP A 753 0.41 20.08 27.02
CA ASP A 753 1.12 19.29 28.05
C ASP A 753 0.35 18.01 28.44
N LEU A 754 -0.89 17.87 27.96
CA LEU A 754 -1.80 16.74 28.27
C LEU A 754 -1.94 15.73 27.11
N ILE A 755 -1.50 16.10 25.91
CA ILE A 755 -1.53 15.29 24.69
C ILE A 755 -0.14 14.77 24.38
#